data_d185d7a89e76a68b2b0685dd1781b352
#
_entry.id   d185d7a89e76a68b2b0685dd1781b352
#
_cell.length_a   1.000
_cell.length_b   1.000
_cell.length_c   1.000
_cell.angle_alpha   90.00
_cell.angle_beta   90.00
_cell.angle_gamma   90.00
#
_symmetry.space_group_name_H-M   'P 1'
#
loop_
_entity.id
_entity.type
_entity.pdbx_description
1 polymer ?
#
loop_
_entity_poly.entity_id
_entity_poly.type
_entity_poly.pdbx_seq_one_letter_code
_entity_poly.pdbx_strand_id
1 'polypeptide(L)'
;MNHLINVLILLLVSLGLKAQTMISGNVTDAKKQPVAGASLAIKGSYDGATADSAGRFRFKTFEKGTQVLIISSIGYKTVEMNINITGAEMTIPVLMKQEVTEISAVVITAGSFEASDRKRTAAVLTPIDIVTTASANADVTGALKTLPGAQQVGESEGLFVRGGTAAETKTFIDGTLVNNFFFTGAPNIAARGRFSPFIFKGTVFSTGGYSALYGQALSSALILESIDLPDQSSANLSVTVLSLGGGFQKLNKKKTASWGINYGYSNLDLAISLIKQQQDYSKSPGGHTADANFRIKTSKNGMLKYYGYYTYNSLAFTVPSLDSLGYLDRFSLKNGNMYHNLSWKEQFKNKWRLNAGISYSNNRDDLRFGMTDASKNDVVLGNLGFAKNFDLENRGDYFNTKLVIEKKFKGLSAFRFGTEYNHSKDRINFIAVNGQRFPSTIKENIFSLFAEQDVYITNNLAGKFGIRAERSELLNQNNIAPRMSLAYKVGKNAQASLAYGQFFQNPELRNLPAVNPLNFQKATHYIAQYQKTTNLTTFRVEAFYKEYDDLVKTGLVNNQPRAVSNAGFGDAKGFELFWRDKKTIKNLDYWISYSFLDTKRDFANFPFAITPNFAAKHTASVVMKKFVTKWKTNVNLSYNFASSRPFYNIQPEAGNTGKFVFADRGMIDPYHNISFALNYLPKIGKKDAKSFVVYVLSVSNVLNFKQQFGYNYSFNGQRRQEIVPPSRQFIFLGAFFSFGVDRSEDAININL
;
A
#
# COMPACT_ATOMS: atom_id res chain seq x y z
N MET A 1 -35.62 -51.16 -57.78
CA MET A 1 -35.68 -49.87 -57.13
C MET A 1 -35.74 -49.96 -55.58
N ASN A 2 -36.46 -50.92 -55.00
CA ASN A 2 -36.57 -51.08 -53.56
C ASN A 2 -35.28 -51.55 -52.83
N HIS A 3 -34.38 -52.29 -53.47
CA HIS A 3 -33.11 -52.73 -52.88
C HIS A 3 -32.09 -51.59 -52.77
N LEU A 4 -32.09 -50.65 -53.74
CA LEU A 4 -31.20 -49.47 -53.69
C LEU A 4 -31.60 -48.46 -52.62
N ILE A 5 -32.90 -48.29 -52.35
CA ILE A 5 -33.44 -47.43 -51.28
C ILE A 5 -33.12 -47.99 -49.90
N ASN A 6 -33.23 -49.32 -49.73
CA ASN A 6 -32.86 -49.96 -48.46
C ASN A 6 -31.36 -49.92 -48.17
N VAL A 7 -30.51 -50.01 -49.16
CA VAL A 7 -29.04 -49.83 -49.02
C VAL A 7 -28.69 -48.38 -48.74
N LEU A 8 -29.41 -47.41 -49.31
CA LEU A 8 -29.18 -45.98 -49.00
C LEU A 8 -29.68 -45.59 -47.63
N ILE A 9 -30.77 -46.19 -47.14
CA ILE A 9 -31.26 -46.00 -45.74
C ILE A 9 -30.30 -46.65 -44.78
N LEU A 10 -29.75 -47.83 -45.03
CA LEU A 10 -28.74 -48.48 -44.21
C LEU A 10 -27.42 -47.69 -44.17
N LEU A 11 -27.01 -47.06 -45.30
CA LEU A 11 -25.83 -46.18 -45.36
C LEU A 11 -26.08 -44.84 -44.64
N LEU A 12 -27.29 -44.30 -44.65
CA LEU A 12 -27.65 -43.09 -43.87
C LEU A 12 -27.80 -43.32 -42.36
N VAL A 13 -28.17 -44.54 -41.95
CA VAL A 13 -28.24 -44.91 -40.53
C VAL A 13 -26.84 -45.20 -39.93
N SER A 14 -25.86 -45.56 -40.75
CA SER A 14 -24.48 -45.82 -40.29
C SER A 14 -23.64 -44.55 -40.07
N LEU A 15 -24.14 -43.36 -40.46
CA LEU A 15 -23.41 -42.09 -40.34
C LEU A 15 -23.66 -41.32 -39.05
N GLY A 16 -24.39 -41.88 -38.05
CA GLY A 16 -24.88 -41.12 -36.90
C GLY A 16 -24.44 -41.57 -35.49
N LEU A 17 -23.73 -42.69 -35.34
CA LEU A 17 -23.32 -43.16 -33.98
C LEU A 17 -21.99 -42.53 -33.58
N LYS A 18 -22.01 -41.27 -33.18
CA LYS A 18 -20.91 -40.74 -32.35
C LYS A 18 -20.99 -41.42 -30.97
N ALA A 19 -20.06 -42.34 -30.68
CA ALA A 19 -19.95 -42.98 -29.39
C ALA A 19 -19.60 -41.92 -28.36
N GLN A 20 -20.48 -41.75 -27.34
CA GLN A 20 -20.23 -40.93 -26.19
C GLN A 20 -19.25 -41.68 -25.26
N THR A 21 -18.20 -40.99 -24.82
CA THR A 21 -17.29 -41.49 -23.75
C THR A 21 -17.88 -41.17 -22.41
N MET A 22 -17.95 -42.16 -21.52
CA MET A 22 -18.31 -41.99 -20.11
C MET A 22 -17.07 -41.67 -19.32
N ILE A 23 -17.09 -40.54 -18.61
CA ILE A 23 -16.04 -40.15 -17.66
C ILE A 23 -16.64 -40.21 -16.25
N SER A 24 -16.00 -40.98 -15.38
CA SER A 24 -16.40 -41.16 -13.98
C SER A 24 -15.19 -41.03 -13.05
N GLY A 25 -15.41 -40.90 -11.78
CA GLY A 25 -14.33 -40.87 -10.80
C GLY A 25 -14.74 -40.39 -9.42
N ASN A 26 -13.73 -40.14 -8.60
CA ASN A 26 -13.92 -39.65 -7.25
C ASN A 26 -12.98 -38.49 -6.95
N VAL A 27 -13.54 -37.43 -6.33
CA VAL A 27 -12.79 -36.25 -5.92
C VAL A 27 -12.56 -36.33 -4.41
N THR A 28 -11.29 -36.39 -4.02
CA THR A 28 -10.88 -36.45 -2.60
C THR A 28 -9.88 -35.36 -2.26
N ASP A 29 -9.75 -35.03 -0.99
CA ASP A 29 -8.69 -34.18 -0.47
C ASP A 29 -7.44 -34.96 -0.07
N ALA A 30 -6.38 -34.26 0.37
CA ALA A 30 -5.11 -34.87 0.81
C ALA A 30 -5.27 -35.78 2.04
N LYS A 31 -6.41 -35.75 2.74
CA LYS A 31 -6.76 -36.63 3.86
C LYS A 31 -7.68 -37.78 3.43
N LYS A 32 -7.86 -37.96 2.12
CA LYS A 32 -8.78 -38.94 1.50
C LYS A 32 -10.25 -38.72 1.88
N GLN A 33 -10.62 -37.49 2.31
CA GLN A 33 -12.02 -37.12 2.56
C GLN A 33 -12.68 -36.73 1.23
N PRO A 34 -13.97 -37.10 1.00
CA PRO A 34 -14.68 -36.74 -0.22
C PRO A 34 -14.90 -35.25 -0.32
N VAL A 35 -14.70 -34.69 -1.53
CA VAL A 35 -14.97 -33.27 -1.82
C VAL A 35 -16.33 -33.15 -2.51
N ALA A 36 -17.39 -33.09 -1.69
CA ALA A 36 -18.76 -32.95 -2.18
C ALA A 36 -18.97 -31.58 -2.86
N GLY A 37 -19.73 -31.57 -3.96
CA GLY A 37 -20.05 -30.34 -4.71
C GLY A 37 -18.89 -29.79 -5.55
N ALA A 38 -17.83 -30.56 -5.78
CA ALA A 38 -16.80 -30.20 -6.74
C ALA A 38 -17.37 -30.16 -8.16
N SER A 39 -17.12 -29.09 -8.89
CA SER A 39 -17.53 -28.94 -10.30
C SER A 39 -16.41 -29.41 -11.21
N LEU A 40 -16.72 -30.29 -12.13
CA LEU A 40 -15.81 -30.82 -13.13
C LEU A 40 -16.33 -30.45 -14.52
N ALA A 41 -15.47 -29.93 -15.40
CA ALA A 41 -15.83 -29.57 -16.77
C ALA A 41 -14.64 -29.73 -17.71
N ILE A 42 -14.90 -30.15 -18.93
CA ILE A 42 -13.89 -30.14 -19.99
C ILE A 42 -13.72 -28.70 -20.47
N LYS A 43 -12.49 -28.20 -20.51
CA LYS A 43 -12.16 -26.83 -20.89
C LYS A 43 -12.63 -26.55 -22.32
N GLY A 44 -13.49 -25.51 -22.46
CA GLY A 44 -14.03 -25.13 -23.77
C GLY A 44 -15.28 -25.90 -24.18
N SER A 45 -15.76 -26.88 -23.41
CA SER A 45 -16.98 -27.64 -23.60
C SER A 45 -17.99 -27.36 -22.50
N TYR A 46 -19.25 -27.73 -22.71
CA TYR A 46 -20.32 -27.72 -21.69
C TYR A 46 -20.40 -29.08 -20.97
N ASP A 47 -19.55 -30.07 -21.33
CA ASP A 47 -19.59 -31.40 -20.75
C ASP A 47 -18.89 -31.42 -19.41
N GLY A 48 -19.62 -31.86 -18.38
CA GLY A 48 -19.15 -31.86 -17.01
C GLY A 48 -20.16 -32.42 -16.03
N ALA A 49 -19.77 -32.49 -14.77
CA ALA A 49 -20.62 -32.93 -13.65
C ALA A 49 -20.29 -32.18 -12.36
N THR A 50 -21.18 -32.32 -11.37
CA THR A 50 -20.91 -31.95 -9.97
C THR A 50 -20.78 -33.22 -9.14
N ALA A 51 -19.74 -33.30 -8.32
CA ALA A 51 -19.51 -34.44 -7.43
C ALA A 51 -20.62 -34.56 -6.35
N ASP A 52 -21.08 -35.77 -6.09
CA ASP A 52 -22.07 -36.07 -5.06
C ASP A 52 -21.51 -35.92 -3.63
N SER A 53 -22.32 -36.24 -2.63
CA SER A 53 -21.92 -36.19 -1.21
C SER A 53 -20.76 -37.09 -0.83
N ALA A 54 -20.53 -38.16 -1.62
CA ALA A 54 -19.39 -39.07 -1.49
C ALA A 54 -18.19 -38.69 -2.37
N GLY A 55 -18.23 -37.53 -3.03
CA GLY A 55 -17.20 -37.07 -3.93
C GLY A 55 -17.20 -37.73 -5.33
N ARG A 56 -18.20 -38.57 -5.66
CA ARG A 56 -18.28 -39.28 -6.92
C ARG A 56 -18.90 -38.42 -7.99
N PHE A 57 -18.37 -38.53 -9.23
CA PHE A 57 -18.89 -37.83 -10.39
C PHE A 57 -19.01 -38.78 -11.58
N ARG A 58 -19.91 -38.46 -12.50
CA ARG A 58 -20.12 -39.19 -13.76
C ARG A 58 -20.76 -38.26 -14.78
N PHE A 59 -20.17 -38.19 -15.99
CA PHE A 59 -20.75 -37.45 -17.10
C PHE A 59 -20.33 -38.06 -18.45
N LYS A 60 -21.06 -37.71 -19.51
CA LYS A 60 -20.79 -38.14 -20.89
C LYS A 60 -20.21 -37.00 -21.69
N THR A 61 -19.29 -37.31 -22.61
CA THR A 61 -18.74 -36.34 -23.52
C THR A 61 -18.62 -36.88 -24.95
N PHE A 62 -18.72 -36.01 -25.94
CA PHE A 62 -18.41 -36.28 -27.34
C PHE A 62 -16.97 -35.87 -27.72
N GLU A 63 -16.27 -35.18 -26.82
CA GLU A 63 -14.90 -34.75 -27.06
C GLU A 63 -13.95 -35.96 -27.16
N LYS A 64 -12.91 -35.84 -28.02
CA LYS A 64 -11.91 -36.88 -28.27
C LYS A 64 -10.50 -36.30 -28.20
N GLY A 65 -9.52 -37.18 -28.02
CA GLY A 65 -8.10 -36.82 -27.94
C GLY A 65 -7.75 -36.18 -26.59
N THR A 66 -6.67 -35.41 -26.60
CA THR A 66 -6.17 -34.78 -25.39
C THR A 66 -7.01 -33.55 -25.05
N GLN A 67 -7.71 -33.59 -23.92
CA GLN A 67 -8.53 -32.52 -23.37
C GLN A 67 -8.05 -32.12 -21.99
N VAL A 68 -8.39 -30.90 -21.56
CA VAL A 68 -8.10 -30.42 -20.20
C VAL A 68 -9.37 -30.54 -19.36
N LEU A 69 -9.34 -31.36 -18.34
CA LEU A 69 -10.38 -31.43 -17.31
C LEU A 69 -10.08 -30.41 -16.20
N ILE A 70 -11.02 -29.48 -15.97
CA ILE A 70 -10.94 -28.48 -14.90
C ILE A 70 -11.81 -28.92 -13.74
N ILE A 71 -11.22 -29.02 -12.55
CA ILE A 71 -11.94 -29.37 -11.33
C ILE A 71 -11.83 -28.22 -10.34
N SER A 72 -12.97 -27.70 -9.88
CA SER A 72 -13.04 -26.59 -8.92
C SER A 72 -14.00 -26.89 -7.79
N SER A 73 -13.64 -26.50 -6.58
CA SER A 73 -14.50 -26.56 -5.40
C SER A 73 -14.16 -25.45 -4.43
N ILE A 74 -15.14 -24.95 -3.69
CA ILE A 74 -14.95 -23.89 -2.68
C ILE A 74 -14.06 -24.42 -1.57
N GLY A 75 -12.94 -23.73 -1.30
CA GLY A 75 -11.94 -24.15 -0.29
C GLY A 75 -10.88 -25.12 -0.80
N TYR A 76 -10.80 -25.32 -2.11
CA TYR A 76 -9.81 -26.17 -2.75
C TYR A 76 -9.15 -25.46 -3.94
N LYS A 77 -7.87 -25.74 -4.17
CA LYS A 77 -7.14 -25.24 -5.35
C LYS A 77 -7.73 -25.89 -6.59
N THR A 78 -8.06 -25.09 -7.59
CA THR A 78 -8.51 -25.60 -8.88
C THR A 78 -7.46 -26.49 -9.49
N VAL A 79 -7.84 -27.67 -9.95
CA VAL A 79 -6.98 -28.65 -10.60
C VAL A 79 -7.28 -28.65 -12.09
N GLU A 80 -6.28 -28.46 -12.92
CA GLU A 80 -6.33 -28.71 -14.36
C GLU A 80 -5.49 -29.93 -14.67
N MET A 81 -6.08 -30.93 -15.32
CA MET A 81 -5.39 -32.14 -15.71
C MET A 81 -5.65 -32.50 -17.16
N ASN A 82 -4.61 -32.90 -17.86
CA ASN A 82 -4.74 -33.42 -19.23
C ASN A 82 -5.27 -34.84 -19.17
N ILE A 83 -6.36 -35.11 -19.88
CA ILE A 83 -6.96 -36.43 -20.05
C ILE A 83 -6.99 -36.77 -21.53
N ASN A 84 -6.73 -38.03 -21.88
CA ASN A 84 -6.81 -38.45 -23.27
C ASN A 84 -8.08 -39.32 -23.49
N ILE A 85 -9.06 -38.73 -24.18
CA ILE A 85 -10.37 -39.34 -24.42
C ILE A 85 -10.31 -40.21 -25.65
N THR A 86 -10.24 -41.53 -25.45
CA THR A 86 -10.07 -42.51 -26.52
C THR A 86 -11.39 -43.14 -27.03
N GLY A 87 -12.51 -42.81 -26.40
CA GLY A 87 -13.82 -43.40 -26.72
C GLY A 87 -14.24 -44.51 -25.76
N ALA A 88 -13.32 -45.04 -24.95
CA ALA A 88 -13.60 -46.02 -23.89
C ALA A 88 -13.99 -45.31 -22.59
N GLU A 89 -14.77 -45.99 -21.70
CA GLU A 89 -15.11 -45.44 -20.36
C GLU A 89 -13.82 -45.21 -19.56
N MET A 90 -13.76 -44.06 -18.92
CA MET A 90 -12.60 -43.63 -18.12
C MET A 90 -12.99 -43.39 -16.67
N THR A 91 -12.14 -43.87 -15.75
CA THR A 91 -12.25 -43.57 -14.32
C THR A 91 -11.05 -42.72 -13.89
N ILE A 92 -11.32 -41.51 -13.37
CA ILE A 92 -10.28 -40.54 -13.04
C ILE A 92 -10.34 -40.22 -11.55
N PRO A 93 -9.35 -40.65 -10.74
CA PRO A 93 -9.23 -40.21 -9.37
C PRO A 93 -8.67 -38.77 -9.36
N VAL A 94 -9.36 -37.87 -8.67
CA VAL A 94 -8.97 -36.47 -8.55
C VAL A 94 -8.57 -36.18 -7.08
N LEU A 95 -7.37 -35.65 -6.89
CA LEU A 95 -6.88 -35.18 -5.61
C LEU A 95 -6.86 -33.66 -5.60
N MET A 96 -7.71 -33.05 -4.76
CA MET A 96 -7.71 -31.61 -4.56
C MET A 96 -6.94 -31.23 -3.29
N LYS A 97 -6.05 -30.28 -3.39
CA LYS A 97 -5.40 -29.70 -2.20
C LYS A 97 -6.35 -28.65 -1.62
N GLN A 98 -6.59 -28.72 -0.30
CA GLN A 98 -7.29 -27.65 0.38
C GLN A 98 -6.50 -26.36 0.16
N GLU A 99 -7.11 -25.42 -0.52
CA GLU A 99 -6.65 -24.06 -0.53
C GLU A 99 -7.07 -23.48 0.82
N VAL A 100 -6.10 -23.10 1.63
CA VAL A 100 -6.40 -22.28 2.80
C VAL A 100 -7.01 -21.00 2.21
N THR A 101 -8.32 -20.87 2.36
CA THR A 101 -9.07 -19.78 1.76
C THR A 101 -8.48 -18.51 2.32
N GLU A 102 -7.56 -17.90 1.59
CA GLU A 102 -7.19 -16.53 1.81
C GLU A 102 -8.47 -15.74 1.70
N ILE A 103 -8.90 -15.17 2.81
CA ILE A 103 -10.00 -14.22 2.82
C ILE A 103 -9.52 -13.12 1.91
N SER A 104 -10.05 -13.15 0.70
CA SER A 104 -9.76 -12.35 -0.47
C SER A 104 -8.90 -11.12 -0.22
N ALA A 105 -7.78 -11.14 -0.90
CA ALA A 105 -6.87 -10.03 -1.06
C ALA A 105 -7.63 -8.74 -1.42
N VAL A 106 -7.14 -7.73 -0.95
CA VAL A 106 -7.49 -6.37 -0.87
C VAL A 106 -7.56 -5.69 -2.22
N VAL A 107 -8.64 -5.01 -2.45
CA VAL A 107 -8.97 -4.30 -3.67
C VAL A 107 -8.58 -2.83 -3.56
N ILE A 108 -7.91 -2.28 -4.59
CA ILE A 108 -7.80 -0.84 -4.74
C ILE A 108 -9.16 -0.33 -5.20
N THR A 109 -9.91 0.24 -4.28
CA THR A 109 -11.05 1.06 -4.58
C THR A 109 -10.75 2.46 -4.07
N ALA A 110 -10.82 3.43 -4.93
CA ALA A 110 -10.89 4.80 -4.50
C ALA A 110 -12.27 5.01 -3.91
N GLY A 111 -12.31 5.01 -2.60
CA GLY A 111 -13.38 5.55 -1.82
C GLY A 111 -14.77 4.99 -1.99
N SER A 112 -14.96 4.00 -2.81
CA SER A 112 -16.30 3.51 -3.05
C SER A 112 -16.53 2.13 -2.48
N PHE A 113 -17.71 1.96 -1.98
CA PHE A 113 -18.29 0.68 -1.61
C PHE A 113 -18.29 -0.28 -2.80
N GLU A 114 -17.75 -1.47 -2.62
CA GLU A 114 -17.89 -2.54 -3.60
C GLU A 114 -19.21 -3.27 -3.38
N ALA A 115 -20.08 -3.26 -4.38
CA ALA A 115 -21.15 -4.22 -4.45
C ALA A 115 -20.52 -5.60 -4.60
N SER A 116 -20.55 -6.40 -3.54
CA SER A 116 -19.83 -7.64 -3.50
C SER A 116 -20.40 -8.64 -4.49
N ASP A 117 -19.59 -9.05 -5.41
CA ASP A 117 -19.71 -10.36 -6.00
C ASP A 117 -18.49 -11.20 -5.60
N ARG A 118 -18.67 -12.45 -5.23
CA ARG A 118 -17.73 -13.32 -4.52
C ARG A 118 -16.37 -13.61 -5.21
N LYS A 119 -16.06 -12.96 -6.33
CA LYS A 119 -14.86 -13.21 -7.14
C LYS A 119 -14.17 -11.92 -7.57
N ARG A 120 -13.89 -11.03 -6.63
CA ARG A 120 -13.15 -9.83 -7.02
C ARG A 120 -11.71 -9.88 -6.63
N THR A 121 -10.92 -10.15 -7.60
CA THR A 121 -9.55 -9.68 -7.74
C THR A 121 -9.58 -8.30 -8.40
N ALA A 122 -10.12 -7.29 -7.73
CA ALA A 122 -9.90 -5.93 -8.19
C ALA A 122 -8.43 -5.56 -7.90
N ALA A 123 -7.92 -4.63 -8.67
CA ALA A 123 -6.55 -4.21 -8.77
C ALA A 123 -5.80 -4.13 -7.42
N VAL A 124 -5.34 -5.24 -6.96
CA VAL A 124 -4.49 -5.37 -5.78
C VAL A 124 -3.07 -5.22 -6.25
N LEU A 125 -2.29 -4.41 -5.57
CA LEU A 125 -0.85 -4.54 -5.64
C LEU A 125 -0.46 -5.70 -4.72
N THR A 126 -0.14 -6.84 -5.30
CA THR A 126 0.45 -7.95 -4.57
C THR A 126 1.86 -7.57 -4.10
N PRO A 127 2.43 -8.25 -3.10
CA PRO A 127 3.83 -8.05 -2.73
C PRO A 127 4.79 -8.13 -3.92
N ILE A 128 4.52 -9.03 -4.88
CA ILE A 128 5.33 -9.15 -6.08
C ILE A 128 5.12 -7.96 -7.02
N ASP A 129 3.90 -7.44 -7.16
CA ASP A 129 3.67 -6.21 -7.92
C ASP A 129 4.51 -5.05 -7.36
N ILE A 130 4.58 -4.92 -6.03
CA ILE A 130 5.34 -3.87 -5.35
C ILE A 130 6.85 -4.00 -5.64
N VAL A 131 7.42 -5.19 -5.44
CA VAL A 131 8.87 -5.38 -5.62
C VAL A 131 9.32 -5.41 -7.08
N THR A 132 8.43 -5.75 -8.01
CA THR A 132 8.73 -5.79 -9.45
C THR A 132 8.41 -4.50 -10.18
N THR A 133 7.76 -3.52 -9.55
CA THR A 133 7.54 -2.19 -10.15
C THR A 133 8.84 -1.40 -10.11
N ALA A 134 9.41 -1.10 -11.28
CA ALA A 134 10.76 -0.53 -11.41
C ALA A 134 10.95 0.80 -10.65
N SER A 135 9.91 1.66 -10.59
CA SER A 135 9.94 2.94 -9.88
C SER A 135 9.63 2.84 -8.38
N ALA A 136 9.20 1.67 -7.88
CA ALA A 136 8.77 1.51 -6.51
C ALA A 136 9.92 1.24 -5.52
N ASN A 137 11.10 0.82 -6.00
CA ASN A 137 12.25 0.48 -5.17
C ASN A 137 11.92 -0.50 -4.04
N ALA A 138 11.03 -1.47 -4.32
CA ALA A 138 10.48 -2.43 -3.35
C ALA A 138 9.80 -1.78 -2.11
N ASP A 139 9.27 -0.58 -2.26
CA ASP A 139 8.53 0.16 -1.23
C ASP A 139 7.02 0.16 -1.54
N VAL A 140 6.18 -0.11 -0.52
CA VAL A 140 4.71 -0.14 -0.68
C VAL A 140 4.20 1.21 -1.19
N THR A 141 4.67 2.31 -0.60
CA THR A 141 4.24 3.66 -0.96
C THR A 141 4.79 4.10 -2.31
N GLY A 142 6.01 3.65 -2.66
CA GLY A 142 6.59 3.84 -3.98
C GLY A 142 5.73 3.21 -5.08
N ALA A 143 5.22 2.00 -4.86
CA ALA A 143 4.31 1.35 -5.80
C ALA A 143 2.94 2.05 -5.87
N LEU A 144 2.41 2.51 -4.74
CA LEU A 144 1.14 3.25 -4.68
C LEU A 144 1.19 4.58 -5.44
N LYS A 145 2.35 5.23 -5.54
CA LYS A 145 2.54 6.44 -6.35
C LYS A 145 2.36 6.20 -7.86
N THR A 146 2.32 4.95 -8.33
CA THR A 146 1.97 4.62 -9.73
C THR A 146 0.46 4.51 -9.98
N LEU A 147 -0.34 4.63 -8.94
CA LEU A 147 -1.80 4.56 -8.99
C LEU A 147 -2.42 5.97 -9.06
N PRO A 148 -3.65 6.09 -9.57
CA PRO A 148 -4.29 7.39 -9.64
C PRO A 148 -4.54 7.99 -8.25
N GLY A 149 -4.54 9.31 -8.16
CA GLY A 149 -4.78 10.09 -6.94
C GLY A 149 -3.56 10.35 -6.07
N ALA A 150 -2.48 9.56 -6.20
CA ALA A 150 -1.24 9.79 -5.49
C ALA A 150 -0.34 10.77 -6.24
N GLN A 151 0.26 11.73 -5.51
CA GLN A 151 1.15 12.74 -6.07
C GLN A 151 2.62 12.33 -5.94
N GLN A 152 3.44 12.71 -6.92
CA GLN A 152 4.88 12.55 -6.89
C GLN A 152 5.52 13.72 -6.14
N VAL A 153 5.82 13.50 -4.87
CA VAL A 153 6.54 14.43 -4.00
C VAL A 153 7.85 13.77 -3.61
N GLY A 154 8.96 14.43 -3.86
CA GLY A 154 10.30 13.83 -3.70
C GLY A 154 11.07 14.36 -2.49
N GLU A 155 10.69 15.52 -1.98
CA GLU A 155 11.32 16.18 -0.83
C GLU A 155 10.78 15.73 0.54
N SER A 156 9.65 14.99 0.55
CA SER A 156 9.00 14.56 1.80
C SER A 156 8.52 13.12 1.70
N GLU A 157 8.55 12.42 2.84
CA GLU A 157 7.95 11.10 2.96
C GLU A 157 6.41 11.17 2.96
N GLY A 158 5.81 10.01 2.68
CA GLY A 158 4.37 9.82 2.75
C GLY A 158 3.66 9.77 1.42
N LEU A 159 2.34 9.67 1.51
CA LEU A 159 1.41 9.65 0.38
C LEU A 159 0.58 10.93 0.39
N PHE A 160 0.81 11.77 -0.59
CA PHE A 160 0.02 12.96 -0.86
C PHE A 160 -1.10 12.59 -1.82
N VAL A 161 -2.34 12.71 -1.40
CA VAL A 161 -3.47 12.14 -2.13
C VAL A 161 -4.56 13.19 -2.35
N ARG A 162 -4.93 13.44 -3.62
CA ARG A 162 -6.04 14.33 -3.98
C ARG A 162 -6.00 15.68 -3.25
N GLY A 163 -4.85 16.36 -3.31
CA GLY A 163 -4.68 17.65 -2.65
C GLY A 163 -4.47 17.59 -1.13
N GLY A 164 -4.43 16.40 -0.54
CA GLY A 164 -4.11 16.20 0.87
C GLY A 164 -2.62 16.06 1.12
N THR A 165 -2.18 16.45 2.33
CA THR A 165 -0.81 16.27 2.79
C THR A 165 -0.53 14.80 3.15
N ALA A 166 0.73 14.44 3.32
CA ALA A 166 1.12 13.11 3.78
C ALA A 166 0.52 12.75 5.15
N ALA A 167 0.40 13.70 6.06
CA ALA A 167 -0.17 13.53 7.39
C ALA A 167 -1.68 13.22 7.37
N GLU A 168 -2.38 13.61 6.29
CA GLU A 168 -3.80 13.32 6.08
C GLU A 168 -4.06 11.90 5.56
N THR A 169 -3.00 11.16 5.23
CA THR A 169 -3.06 9.74 4.88
C THR A 169 -2.65 8.90 6.09
N LYS A 170 -3.52 7.99 6.53
CA LYS A 170 -3.21 7.11 7.67
C LYS A 170 -3.04 5.67 7.21
N THR A 171 -2.11 4.98 7.87
CA THR A 171 -1.82 3.57 7.60
C THR A 171 -2.34 2.70 8.74
N PHE A 172 -2.97 1.58 8.37
CA PHE A 172 -3.49 0.60 9.30
C PHE A 172 -2.90 -0.78 8.98
N ILE A 173 -2.43 -1.51 9.99
CA ILE A 173 -1.98 -2.89 9.87
C ILE A 173 -2.90 -3.78 10.71
N ASP A 174 -3.50 -4.80 10.08
CA ASP A 174 -4.48 -5.73 10.68
C ASP A 174 -5.61 -5.01 11.46
N GLY A 175 -5.98 -3.81 10.99
CA GLY A 175 -7.07 -2.99 11.54
C GLY A 175 -6.62 -1.92 12.54
N THR A 176 -5.42 -1.96 13.10
CA THR A 176 -4.90 -0.97 14.04
C THR A 176 -4.12 0.14 13.36
N LEU A 177 -4.17 1.34 13.89
CA LEU A 177 -3.44 2.51 13.40
C LEU A 177 -1.93 2.35 13.62
N VAL A 178 -1.13 2.74 12.61
CA VAL A 178 0.34 2.77 12.66
C VAL A 178 0.80 4.22 12.62
N ASN A 179 1.42 4.70 13.69
CA ASN A 179 1.88 6.08 13.75
C ASN A 179 3.17 6.29 12.93
N ASN A 180 4.23 5.57 13.14
CA ASN A 180 5.51 5.80 12.47
C ASN A 180 5.73 4.80 11.33
N PHE A 181 4.91 4.89 10.27
CA PHE A 181 5.02 3.99 9.13
C PHE A 181 6.31 4.20 8.32
N PHE A 182 6.80 5.43 8.23
CA PHE A 182 8.02 5.78 7.52
C PHE A 182 9.23 5.83 8.46
N PHE A 183 10.43 5.63 7.91
CA PHE A 183 11.65 5.99 8.61
C PHE A 183 11.68 7.49 8.87
N THR A 184 12.39 7.93 9.89
CA THR A 184 12.61 9.36 10.11
C THR A 184 13.48 9.90 8.97
N GLY A 185 12.95 10.90 8.26
CA GLY A 185 13.61 11.51 7.11
C GLY A 185 14.75 12.46 7.49
N ALA A 186 15.61 12.76 6.55
CA ALA A 186 16.54 13.88 6.62
C ALA A 186 15.92 15.08 5.88
N PRO A 187 16.38 16.32 6.14
CA PRO A 187 15.88 17.50 5.45
C PRO A 187 15.91 17.35 3.93
N ASN A 188 14.76 17.56 3.27
CA ASN A 188 14.56 17.47 1.82
C ASN A 188 14.86 16.09 1.19
N ILE A 189 14.93 15.03 2.00
CA ILE A 189 15.11 13.64 1.56
C ILE A 189 13.94 12.81 2.06
N ALA A 190 13.09 12.37 1.13
CA ALA A 190 11.95 11.51 1.45
C ALA A 190 12.40 10.17 2.00
N ALA A 191 11.88 9.79 3.17
CA ALA A 191 12.10 8.47 3.75
C ALA A 191 11.17 7.43 3.11
N ARG A 192 11.60 6.17 3.14
CA ARG A 192 10.81 5.01 2.70
C ARG A 192 10.00 4.41 3.86
N GLY A 193 9.04 3.55 3.51
CA GLY A 193 8.30 2.77 4.49
C GLY A 193 9.19 1.75 5.22
N ARG A 194 8.89 1.50 6.51
CA ARG A 194 9.67 0.60 7.38
C ARG A 194 9.38 -0.87 7.10
N PHE A 195 8.16 -1.18 6.63
CA PHE A 195 7.65 -2.54 6.57
C PHE A 195 7.90 -3.20 5.22
N SER A 196 8.42 -4.43 5.24
CA SER A 196 8.61 -5.21 4.02
C SER A 196 7.27 -5.54 3.36
N PRO A 197 7.12 -5.39 2.03
CA PRO A 197 5.90 -5.79 1.33
C PRO A 197 5.52 -7.27 1.54
N PHE A 198 6.48 -8.13 1.76
CA PHE A 198 6.26 -9.57 1.90
C PHE A 198 5.56 -10.01 3.19
N ILE A 199 5.41 -9.11 4.17
CA ILE A 199 4.61 -9.41 5.37
C ILE A 199 3.12 -9.23 5.15
N PHE A 200 2.71 -8.64 4.02
CA PHE A 200 1.32 -8.35 3.68
C PHE A 200 0.82 -9.29 2.58
N LYS A 201 -0.43 -9.73 2.68
CA LYS A 201 -1.09 -10.54 1.65
C LYS A 201 -1.80 -9.69 0.59
N GLY A 202 -1.81 -8.39 0.78
CA GLY A 202 -2.38 -7.41 -0.13
C GLY A 202 -2.41 -6.02 0.49
N THR A 203 -2.69 -5.02 -0.34
CA THR A 203 -2.70 -3.61 0.05
C THR A 203 -4.00 -2.96 -0.40
N VAL A 204 -4.80 -2.39 0.51
CA VAL A 204 -5.93 -1.51 0.19
C VAL A 204 -5.47 -0.06 0.29
N PHE A 205 -5.56 0.61 -0.80
CA PHE A 205 -5.37 2.04 -0.84
C PHE A 205 -6.69 2.73 -1.20
N SER A 206 -7.30 3.38 -0.22
CA SER A 206 -8.51 4.18 -0.43
C SER A 206 -8.14 5.65 -0.53
N THR A 207 -8.42 6.27 -1.66
CA THR A 207 -8.15 7.67 -1.95
C THR A 207 -9.25 8.63 -1.48
N GLY A 208 -10.21 8.12 -0.69
CA GLY A 208 -11.33 8.86 -0.09
C GLY A 208 -12.54 7.96 0.13
N GLY A 209 -13.59 8.44 0.80
CA GLY A 209 -14.85 7.71 1.02
C GLY A 209 -14.70 6.37 1.78
N TYR A 210 -13.65 6.18 2.54
CA TYR A 210 -13.34 4.93 3.24
C TYR A 210 -14.33 4.66 4.40
N SER A 211 -14.39 3.38 4.81
CA SER A 211 -15.31 2.84 5.82
C SER A 211 -15.24 3.58 7.18
N ALA A 212 -16.38 3.63 7.90
CA ALA A 212 -16.47 4.19 9.25
C ALA A 212 -15.59 3.46 10.29
N LEU A 213 -15.08 2.28 9.95
CA LEU A 213 -14.14 1.54 10.77
C LEU A 213 -12.79 2.24 10.92
N TYR A 214 -12.47 3.22 10.08
CA TYR A 214 -11.19 3.94 10.07
C TYR A 214 -11.42 5.43 10.33
N GLY A 215 -10.56 6.04 11.13
CA GLY A 215 -10.63 7.44 11.51
C GLY A 215 -9.28 8.15 11.43
N GLN A 216 -9.26 9.40 11.87
CA GLN A 216 -8.06 10.24 11.98
C GLN A 216 -7.33 10.48 10.65
N ALA A 217 -8.02 10.42 9.50
CA ALA A 217 -7.47 10.69 8.18
C ALA A 217 -8.40 11.65 7.41
N LEU A 218 -7.87 12.72 6.85
CA LEU A 218 -8.66 13.66 6.04
C LEU A 218 -8.67 13.30 4.56
N SER A 219 -7.63 12.62 4.08
CA SER A 219 -7.46 12.41 2.64
C SER A 219 -7.61 10.96 2.23
N SER A 220 -6.86 10.06 2.81
CA SER A 220 -6.84 8.66 2.38
C SER A 220 -6.50 7.69 3.51
N ALA A 221 -6.80 6.40 3.28
CA ALA A 221 -6.45 5.32 4.19
C ALA A 221 -5.69 4.21 3.44
N LEU A 222 -4.52 3.84 3.96
CA LEU A 222 -3.74 2.70 3.53
C LEU A 222 -3.98 1.55 4.51
N ILE A 223 -4.61 0.48 4.05
CA ILE A 223 -4.98 -0.66 4.89
C ILE A 223 -4.16 -1.86 4.43
N LEU A 224 -3.34 -2.38 5.33
CA LEU A 224 -2.44 -3.49 5.11
C LEU A 224 -2.89 -4.68 5.94
N GLU A 225 -3.03 -5.82 5.32
CA GLU A 225 -3.37 -7.06 6.01
C GLU A 225 -2.17 -8.01 5.98
N SER A 226 -1.71 -8.42 7.16
CA SER A 226 -0.58 -9.34 7.25
C SER A 226 -0.96 -10.74 6.75
N ILE A 227 0.03 -11.47 6.20
CA ILE A 227 -0.16 -12.84 5.72
C ILE A 227 -0.65 -13.75 6.86
N ASP A 228 -1.43 -14.76 6.49
CA ASP A 228 -1.87 -15.82 7.39
C ASP A 228 -0.76 -16.89 7.56
N LEU A 229 -1.10 -18.14 7.83
CA LEU A 229 -0.11 -19.22 7.91
C LEU A 229 0.57 -19.41 6.54
N PRO A 230 1.90 -19.58 6.51
CA PRO A 230 2.60 -19.96 5.29
C PRO A 230 2.20 -21.38 4.86
N ASP A 231 2.33 -21.67 3.57
CA ASP A 231 2.02 -23.01 3.03
C ASP A 231 3.00 -24.07 3.54
N GLN A 232 4.27 -23.67 3.76
CA GLN A 232 5.36 -24.52 4.23
C GLN A 232 6.44 -23.71 4.96
N SER A 233 7.34 -24.41 5.65
CA SER A 233 8.50 -23.79 6.26
C SER A 233 9.47 -23.32 5.20
N SER A 234 10.09 -22.16 5.41
CA SER A 234 11.02 -21.56 4.46
C SER A 234 12.15 -20.82 5.18
N ALA A 235 13.26 -20.64 4.47
CA ALA A 235 14.32 -19.70 4.84
C ALA A 235 14.60 -18.77 3.66
N ASN A 236 15.09 -17.58 3.95
CA ASN A 236 15.47 -16.61 2.94
C ASN A 236 16.83 -15.99 3.27
N LEU A 237 17.53 -15.58 2.22
CA LEU A 237 18.76 -14.81 2.28
C LEU A 237 18.69 -13.74 1.18
N SER A 238 19.05 -12.52 1.50
CA SER A 238 19.17 -11.41 0.54
C SER A 238 20.54 -10.78 0.65
N VAL A 239 21.18 -10.58 -0.48
CA VAL A 239 22.47 -9.89 -0.61
C VAL A 239 22.29 -8.81 -1.66
N THR A 240 22.46 -7.57 -1.28
CA THR A 240 22.29 -6.42 -2.18
C THR A 240 23.42 -5.43 -2.01
N VAL A 241 23.53 -4.48 -2.91
CA VAL A 241 24.50 -3.35 -2.76
C VAL A 241 24.16 -2.44 -1.57
N LEU A 242 22.98 -2.58 -0.96
CA LEU A 242 22.50 -1.75 0.15
C LEU A 242 22.41 -2.50 1.47
N SER A 243 22.30 -3.82 1.43
CA SER A 243 21.95 -4.60 2.62
C SER A 243 22.25 -6.08 2.50
N LEU A 244 22.47 -6.69 3.66
CA LEU A 244 22.52 -8.12 3.86
C LEU A 244 21.36 -8.50 4.81
N GLY A 245 20.57 -9.51 4.46
CA GLY A 245 19.45 -9.91 5.30
C GLY A 245 19.13 -11.38 5.14
N GLY A 246 18.47 -11.94 6.13
CA GLY A 246 18.00 -13.31 6.09
C GLY A 246 17.00 -13.61 7.20
N GLY A 247 16.34 -14.73 7.06
CA GLY A 247 15.38 -15.16 8.05
C GLY A 247 14.84 -16.55 7.75
N PHE A 248 13.97 -16.98 8.63
CA PHE A 248 13.28 -18.23 8.44
C PHE A 248 11.85 -18.17 9.00
N GLN A 249 11.01 -19.02 8.43
CA GLN A 249 9.62 -19.20 8.82
C GLN A 249 9.38 -20.69 9.05
N LYS A 250 8.96 -21.08 10.25
CA LYS A 250 8.65 -22.46 10.61
C LYS A 250 7.15 -22.66 10.68
N LEU A 251 6.64 -23.63 9.94
CA LEU A 251 5.26 -24.11 10.02
C LEU A 251 5.25 -25.43 10.79
N ASN A 252 4.35 -25.63 11.72
CA ASN A 252 4.21 -26.89 12.45
C ASN A 252 3.64 -28.01 11.54
N LYS A 253 3.88 -29.27 11.90
CA LYS A 253 3.42 -30.42 11.11
C LYS A 253 1.90 -30.46 10.89
N LYS A 254 1.12 -29.98 11.88
CA LYS A 254 -0.36 -29.91 11.80
C LYS A 254 -0.87 -28.73 10.96
N LYS A 255 0.00 -27.84 10.49
CA LYS A 255 -0.34 -26.60 9.75
C LYS A 255 -1.35 -25.70 10.49
N THR A 256 -1.21 -25.63 11.81
CA THR A 256 -2.06 -24.82 12.68
C THR A 256 -1.34 -23.66 13.34
N ALA A 257 0.00 -23.68 13.34
CA ALA A 257 0.81 -22.61 13.91
C ALA A 257 2.10 -22.41 13.11
N SER A 258 2.55 -21.19 13.05
CA SER A 258 3.85 -20.82 12.47
C SER A 258 4.52 -19.72 13.27
N TRP A 259 5.85 -19.65 13.18
CA TRP A 259 6.64 -18.57 13.71
C TRP A 259 7.83 -18.29 12.79
N GLY A 260 8.33 -17.10 12.83
CA GLY A 260 9.46 -16.70 12.02
C GLY A 260 10.21 -15.52 12.59
N ILE A 261 11.46 -15.39 12.17
CA ILE A 261 12.36 -14.32 12.53
C ILE A 261 13.08 -13.87 11.25
N ASN A 262 13.23 -12.59 11.05
CA ASN A 262 14.07 -11.99 10.03
C ASN A 262 15.02 -10.99 10.68
N TYR A 263 16.21 -10.87 10.10
CA TYR A 263 17.20 -9.86 10.45
C TYR A 263 17.82 -9.29 9.20
N GLY A 264 18.10 -8.00 9.20
CA GLY A 264 18.77 -7.29 8.14
C GLY A 264 19.73 -6.23 8.67
N TYR A 265 20.84 -6.11 7.99
CA TYR A 265 21.80 -5.02 8.15
C TYR A 265 21.86 -4.25 6.84
N SER A 266 21.71 -2.93 6.91
CA SER A 266 21.86 -2.02 5.77
C SER A 266 23.05 -1.11 5.95
N ASN A 267 23.78 -0.88 4.87
CA ASN A 267 24.87 0.10 4.79
C ASN A 267 24.96 0.60 3.35
N LEU A 268 24.88 1.89 3.16
CA LEU A 268 24.89 2.51 1.84
C LEU A 268 26.29 2.96 1.39
N ASP A 269 27.38 2.70 2.14
CA ASP A 269 28.74 3.12 1.78
C ASP A 269 29.12 2.70 0.37
N LEU A 270 28.88 1.40 0.02
CA LEU A 270 29.18 0.89 -1.31
C LEU A 270 28.38 1.61 -2.40
N ALA A 271 27.09 1.84 -2.20
CA ALA A 271 26.25 2.51 -3.18
C ALA A 271 26.65 3.99 -3.35
N ILE A 272 26.98 4.67 -2.25
CA ILE A 272 27.42 6.08 -2.25
C ILE A 272 28.78 6.23 -2.90
N SER A 273 29.70 5.28 -2.73
CA SER A 273 31.00 5.30 -3.39
C SER A 273 30.91 5.13 -4.93
N LEU A 274 29.89 4.42 -5.40
CA LEU A 274 29.64 4.18 -6.82
C LEU A 274 28.87 5.31 -7.51
N ILE A 275 28.02 6.04 -6.76
CA ILE A 275 27.11 7.05 -7.32
C ILE A 275 27.26 8.34 -6.52
N LYS A 276 27.75 9.40 -7.20
CA LYS A 276 27.93 10.72 -6.57
C LYS A 276 26.63 11.25 -5.97
N GLN A 277 26.71 11.67 -4.72
CA GLN A 277 25.60 12.27 -3.97
C GLN A 277 25.74 13.79 -3.87
N GLN A 278 24.63 14.48 -3.60
CA GLN A 278 24.62 15.92 -3.27
C GLN A 278 25.18 16.19 -1.86
N GLN A 279 24.90 15.28 -0.93
CA GLN A 279 25.36 15.33 0.45
C GLN A 279 26.76 14.73 0.58
N ASP A 280 27.61 15.38 1.40
CA ASP A 280 28.89 14.82 1.83
C ASP A 280 28.67 14.03 3.14
N TYR A 281 28.54 12.71 3.01
CA TYR A 281 28.27 11.82 4.13
C TYR A 281 29.52 11.57 4.98
N SER A 282 29.50 12.03 6.23
CA SER A 282 30.45 11.58 7.27
C SER A 282 30.03 10.25 7.89
N LYS A 283 28.73 9.90 7.80
CA LYS A 283 28.17 8.61 8.15
C LYS A 283 27.06 8.27 7.16
N SER A 284 27.29 7.30 6.32
CA SER A 284 26.30 6.85 5.34
C SER A 284 25.03 6.31 6.01
N PRO A 285 23.85 6.46 5.37
CA PRO A 285 22.64 5.84 5.87
C PRO A 285 22.82 4.34 6.05
N GLY A 286 22.48 3.85 7.24
CA GLY A 286 22.62 2.44 7.54
C GLY A 286 22.04 2.08 8.90
N GLY A 287 21.89 0.77 9.16
CA GLY A 287 21.34 0.31 10.41
C GLY A 287 20.92 -1.14 10.42
N HIS A 288 20.18 -1.49 11.43
CA HIS A 288 19.72 -2.85 11.73
C HIS A 288 18.20 -2.91 11.72
N THR A 289 17.66 -3.97 11.18
CA THR A 289 16.24 -4.31 11.26
C THR A 289 16.08 -5.73 11.77
N ALA A 290 15.12 -5.95 12.63
CA ALA A 290 14.75 -7.29 13.08
C ALA A 290 13.23 -7.38 13.17
N ASP A 291 12.65 -8.50 12.75
CA ASP A 291 11.24 -8.76 12.99
C ASP A 291 11.02 -10.20 13.43
N ALA A 292 9.97 -10.39 14.21
CA ALA A 292 9.50 -11.70 14.62
C ALA A 292 7.98 -11.77 14.41
N ASN A 293 7.51 -12.92 14.00
CA ASN A 293 6.08 -13.14 13.81
C ASN A 293 5.66 -14.50 14.34
N PHE A 294 4.40 -14.54 14.73
CA PHE A 294 3.78 -15.74 15.26
C PHE A 294 2.30 -15.78 14.83
N ARG A 295 1.84 -16.95 14.40
CA ARG A 295 0.48 -17.14 13.90
C ARG A 295 -0.07 -18.47 14.38
N ILE A 296 -1.29 -18.47 14.89
CA ILE A 296 -2.00 -19.67 15.36
C ILE A 296 -3.42 -19.67 14.84
N LYS A 297 -3.87 -20.79 14.32
CA LYS A 297 -5.29 -21.06 14.11
C LYS A 297 -5.96 -21.27 15.46
N THR A 298 -6.89 -20.42 15.84
CA THR A 298 -7.69 -20.55 17.05
C THR A 298 -8.88 -21.49 16.84
N SER A 299 -9.38 -21.53 15.59
CA SER A 299 -10.43 -22.45 15.15
C SER A 299 -10.29 -22.76 13.66
N LYS A 300 -11.28 -23.45 13.05
CA LYS A 300 -11.31 -23.67 11.60
C LYS A 300 -11.26 -22.35 10.81
N ASN A 301 -11.90 -21.30 11.31
CA ASN A 301 -12.03 -19.98 10.69
C ASN A 301 -11.49 -18.85 11.57
N GLY A 302 -10.67 -19.20 12.56
CA GLY A 302 -10.05 -18.26 13.50
C GLY A 302 -8.54 -18.20 13.36
N MET A 303 -7.96 -17.02 13.59
CA MET A 303 -6.53 -16.75 13.48
C MET A 303 -6.10 -15.70 14.48
N LEU A 304 -5.12 -16.06 15.32
CA LEU A 304 -4.37 -15.12 16.15
C LEU A 304 -3.01 -14.86 15.47
N LYS A 305 -2.66 -13.60 15.32
CA LYS A 305 -1.40 -13.18 14.70
C LYS A 305 -0.69 -12.17 15.58
N TYR A 306 0.61 -12.34 15.71
CA TYR A 306 1.52 -11.39 16.30
C TYR A 306 2.62 -11.04 15.32
N TYR A 307 2.97 -9.76 15.26
CA TYR A 307 4.12 -9.22 14.53
C TYR A 307 4.85 -8.21 15.40
N GLY A 308 6.13 -8.43 15.62
CA GLY A 308 7.03 -7.52 16.30
C GLY A 308 8.12 -7.05 15.34
N TYR A 309 8.46 -5.77 15.36
CA TYR A 309 9.47 -5.15 14.50
C TYR A 309 10.33 -4.19 15.30
N TYR A 310 11.63 -4.25 15.08
CA TYR A 310 12.60 -3.33 15.62
C TYR A 310 13.53 -2.81 14.53
N THR A 311 13.86 -1.53 14.58
CA THR A 311 14.89 -0.94 13.72
C THR A 311 15.71 0.09 14.48
N TYR A 312 16.99 0.13 14.13
CA TYR A 312 17.90 1.20 14.49
C TYR A 312 18.62 1.66 13.25
N ASN A 313 18.59 2.95 12.96
CA ASN A 313 19.27 3.54 11.82
C ASN A 313 19.94 4.87 12.19
N SER A 314 20.97 5.21 11.43
CA SER A 314 21.70 6.45 11.62
C SER A 314 22.31 6.93 10.32
N LEU A 315 22.49 8.25 10.23
CA LEU A 315 23.20 8.92 9.16
C LEU A 315 23.76 10.26 9.64
N ALA A 316 24.78 10.78 8.94
CA ALA A 316 25.26 12.15 9.14
C ALA A 316 25.88 12.66 7.84
N PHE A 317 25.64 13.92 7.52
CA PHE A 317 26.18 14.56 6.32
C PHE A 317 26.35 16.07 6.51
N THR A 318 27.06 16.68 5.60
CA THR A 318 27.16 18.13 5.44
C THR A 318 26.72 18.55 4.05
N VAL A 319 26.22 19.79 3.95
CA VAL A 319 25.88 20.48 2.70
C VAL A 319 26.38 21.93 2.76
N PRO A 320 26.68 22.60 1.63
CA PRO A 320 27.03 24.02 1.63
C PRO A 320 25.93 24.87 2.27
N SER A 321 26.29 25.75 3.20
CA SER A 321 25.35 26.64 3.86
C SER A 321 24.84 27.74 2.94
N LEU A 322 23.52 27.93 2.88
CA LEU A 322 22.90 29.04 2.17
C LEU A 322 23.05 30.39 2.89
N ASP A 323 23.18 30.36 4.21
CA ASP A 323 23.20 31.55 5.05
C ASP A 323 24.60 32.13 5.22
N SER A 324 25.65 31.29 5.15
CA SER A 324 27.03 31.68 5.35
C SER A 324 27.93 31.02 4.33
N LEU A 325 28.45 31.80 3.36
CA LEU A 325 29.37 31.30 2.34
C LEU A 325 30.70 30.84 2.99
N GLY A 326 31.21 29.72 2.52
CA GLY A 326 32.42 29.11 3.07
C GLY A 326 32.18 28.19 4.27
N TYR A 327 30.96 28.11 4.77
CA TYR A 327 30.54 27.20 5.85
C TYR A 327 29.62 26.09 5.32
N LEU A 328 29.53 25.02 6.13
CA LEU A 328 28.68 23.88 5.83
C LEU A 328 27.59 23.75 6.92
N ASP A 329 26.37 23.42 6.49
CA ASP A 329 25.30 22.99 7.38
C ASP A 329 25.43 21.48 7.60
N ARG A 330 25.50 21.05 8.86
CA ARG A 330 25.61 19.66 9.28
C ARG A 330 24.27 19.14 9.80
N PHE A 331 23.93 17.94 9.42
CA PHE A 331 22.80 17.20 9.94
C PHE A 331 23.24 15.80 10.38
N SER A 332 22.77 15.33 11.53
CA SER A 332 22.87 13.93 11.92
C SER A 332 21.58 13.42 12.55
N LEU A 333 21.31 12.15 12.33
CA LEU A 333 20.15 11.43 12.80
C LEU A 333 20.57 10.09 13.39
N LYS A 334 20.02 9.78 14.59
CA LYS A 334 19.91 8.40 15.11
C LYS A 334 18.45 8.16 15.40
N ASN A 335 17.90 7.07 14.85
CA ASN A 335 16.51 6.68 15.08
C ASN A 335 16.45 5.24 15.58
N GLY A 336 15.73 5.01 16.65
CA GLY A 336 15.29 3.69 17.12
C GLY A 336 13.78 3.60 17.07
N ASN A 337 13.24 2.56 16.44
CA ASN A 337 11.80 2.33 16.40
C ASN A 337 11.46 0.89 16.74
N MET A 338 10.40 0.72 17.51
CA MET A 338 9.85 -0.58 17.88
C MET A 338 8.34 -0.55 17.60
N TYR A 339 7.82 -1.62 17.00
CA TYR A 339 6.40 -1.79 16.72
C TYR A 339 5.96 -3.20 17.05
N HIS A 340 4.84 -3.33 17.72
CA HIS A 340 4.19 -4.60 18.06
C HIS A 340 2.74 -4.55 17.61
N ASN A 341 2.26 -5.63 17.03
CA ASN A 341 0.86 -5.80 16.64
C ASN A 341 0.39 -7.20 17.01
N LEU A 342 -0.71 -7.27 17.73
CA LEU A 342 -1.42 -8.51 18.04
C LEU A 342 -2.82 -8.39 17.47
N SER A 343 -3.22 -9.29 16.58
CA SER A 343 -4.55 -9.29 15.98
C SER A 343 -5.20 -10.65 16.09
N TRP A 344 -6.48 -10.66 16.40
CA TRP A 344 -7.30 -11.85 16.50
C TRP A 344 -8.55 -11.70 15.65
N LYS A 345 -8.73 -12.63 14.72
CA LYS A 345 -9.93 -12.78 13.90
C LYS A 345 -10.58 -14.10 14.22
N GLU A 346 -11.88 -14.11 14.53
CA GLU A 346 -12.62 -15.32 14.86
C GLU A 346 -14.00 -15.29 14.21
N GLN A 347 -14.46 -16.45 13.76
CA GLN A 347 -15.82 -16.63 13.28
C GLN A 347 -16.55 -17.61 14.20
N PHE A 348 -17.58 -17.08 14.87
CA PHE A 348 -18.45 -17.84 15.76
C PHE A 348 -19.66 -18.44 15.01
N LYS A 349 -20.43 -19.25 15.74
CA LYS A 349 -21.72 -19.75 15.27
C LYS A 349 -22.65 -18.58 14.90
N ASN A 350 -23.70 -18.88 14.11
CA ASN A 350 -24.71 -17.90 13.69
C ASN A 350 -24.15 -16.69 12.91
N LYS A 351 -23.03 -16.87 12.20
CA LYS A 351 -22.40 -15.85 11.33
C LYS A 351 -21.90 -14.59 12.06
N TRP A 352 -21.61 -14.69 13.35
CA TRP A 352 -20.89 -13.65 14.07
C TRP A 352 -19.40 -13.73 13.77
N ARG A 353 -18.75 -12.56 13.65
CA ARG A 353 -17.30 -12.43 13.51
C ARG A 353 -16.77 -11.40 14.48
N LEU A 354 -15.60 -11.68 15.01
CA LEU A 354 -14.81 -10.79 15.83
C LEU A 354 -13.53 -10.44 15.08
N ASN A 355 -13.16 -9.16 15.08
CA ASN A 355 -11.81 -8.71 14.74
C ASN A 355 -11.35 -7.81 15.88
N ALA A 356 -10.33 -8.24 16.60
CA ALA A 356 -9.70 -7.49 17.67
C ALA A 356 -8.24 -7.25 17.31
N GLY A 357 -7.74 -6.07 17.64
CA GLY A 357 -6.34 -5.70 17.39
C GLY A 357 -5.81 -4.82 18.50
N ILE A 358 -4.54 -5.02 18.83
CA ILE A 358 -3.76 -4.18 19.75
C ILE A 358 -2.43 -3.89 19.07
N SER A 359 -2.01 -2.64 19.05
CA SER A 359 -0.67 -2.27 18.62
C SER A 359 -0.01 -1.30 19.60
N TYR A 360 1.30 -1.43 19.71
CA TYR A 360 2.15 -0.52 20.44
C TYR A 360 3.36 -0.17 19.60
N SER A 361 3.73 1.10 19.57
CA SER A 361 5.01 1.51 19.00
C SER A 361 5.72 2.53 19.90
N ASN A 362 7.05 2.46 19.89
CA ASN A 362 7.91 3.43 20.51
C ASN A 362 8.88 3.95 19.45
N ASN A 363 8.99 5.27 19.32
CA ASN A 363 9.93 5.91 18.41
C ASN A 363 10.86 6.83 19.18
N ARG A 364 12.15 6.79 18.85
CA ARG A 364 13.20 7.60 19.47
C ARG A 364 14.04 8.22 18.36
N ASP A 365 14.00 9.55 18.27
CA ASP A 365 14.82 10.33 17.34
C ASP A 365 15.80 11.19 18.14
N ASP A 366 17.07 11.12 17.77
CA ASP A 366 18.11 12.07 18.17
C ASP A 366 18.60 12.76 16.90
N LEU A 367 18.23 14.02 16.74
CA LEU A 367 18.56 14.86 15.61
C LEU A 367 19.56 15.92 16.08
N ARG A 368 20.62 16.12 15.33
CA ARG A 368 21.58 17.20 15.59
C ARG A 368 21.73 18.04 14.34
N PHE A 369 21.54 19.34 14.50
CA PHE A 369 21.76 20.36 13.53
C PHE A 369 22.98 21.20 13.95
N GLY A 370 23.78 21.62 12.98
CA GLY A 370 24.98 22.42 13.31
C GLY A 370 25.56 23.09 12.06
N MET A 371 26.52 23.97 12.32
CA MET A 371 27.37 24.56 11.29
C MET A 371 28.82 24.13 11.50
N THR A 372 29.55 23.95 10.41
CA THR A 372 31.00 23.66 10.43
C THR A 372 31.74 24.56 9.47
N ASP A 373 33.03 24.75 9.71
CA ASP A 373 33.95 25.31 8.74
C ASP A 373 34.29 24.29 7.62
N ALA A 374 35.09 24.70 6.65
CA ALA A 374 35.57 23.84 5.57
C ALA A 374 36.37 22.61 6.06
N SER A 375 36.99 22.71 7.23
CA SER A 375 37.74 21.62 7.89
C SER A 375 36.83 20.72 8.74
N LYS A 376 35.52 20.96 8.69
CA LYS A 376 34.47 20.23 9.45
C LYS A 376 34.54 20.42 10.97
N ASN A 377 35.18 21.47 11.47
CA ASN A 377 35.12 21.88 12.87
C ASN A 377 33.80 22.61 13.15
N ASP A 378 33.21 22.37 14.32
CA ASP A 378 31.97 23.02 14.73
C ASP A 378 32.17 24.53 14.92
N VAL A 379 31.22 25.31 14.38
CA VAL A 379 31.25 26.79 14.51
C VAL A 379 29.89 27.32 14.94
N VAL A 380 29.91 28.40 15.70
CA VAL A 380 28.73 29.14 16.15
C VAL A 380 28.87 30.60 15.70
N LEU A 381 28.11 31.03 14.72
CA LEU A 381 28.21 32.33 14.08
C LEU A 381 27.13 33.28 14.62
N GLY A 382 27.38 33.96 15.72
CA GLY A 382 26.46 34.97 16.28
C GLY A 382 25.03 34.48 16.41
N ASN A 383 24.06 35.30 16.06
CA ASN A 383 22.62 34.95 16.09
C ASN A 383 22.24 33.80 15.15
N LEU A 384 22.93 33.66 14.02
CA LEU A 384 22.72 32.55 13.10
C LEU A 384 23.11 31.21 13.71
N GLY A 385 24.15 31.20 14.54
CA GLY A 385 24.58 30.01 15.26
C GLY A 385 23.51 29.48 16.20
N PHE A 386 22.78 30.36 16.89
CA PHE A 386 21.65 29.92 17.75
C PHE A 386 20.51 29.31 16.95
N ALA A 387 20.24 29.80 15.74
CA ALA A 387 19.18 29.29 14.90
C ALA A 387 19.51 27.95 14.22
N LYS A 388 20.79 27.70 13.96
CA LYS A 388 21.27 26.53 13.20
C LYS A 388 21.92 25.44 14.05
N ASN A 389 22.47 25.77 15.24
CA ASN A 389 23.10 24.78 16.10
C ASN A 389 22.16 24.41 17.25
N PHE A 390 21.51 23.26 17.13
CA PHE A 390 20.62 22.72 18.16
C PHE A 390 20.51 21.20 18.05
N ASP A 391 20.15 20.57 19.15
CA ASP A 391 19.76 19.17 19.17
C ASP A 391 18.24 19.06 19.41
N LEU A 392 17.61 18.05 18.79
CA LEU A 392 16.22 17.72 18.98
C LEU A 392 16.09 16.25 19.35
N GLU A 393 15.67 15.99 20.58
CA GLU A 393 15.34 14.65 21.04
C GLU A 393 13.82 14.47 21.00
N ASN A 394 13.35 13.47 20.27
CA ASN A 394 11.92 13.09 20.26
C ASN A 394 11.74 11.67 20.75
N ARG A 395 10.79 11.46 21.68
CA ARG A 395 10.46 10.17 22.29
C ARG A 395 8.95 9.99 22.25
N GLY A 396 8.48 9.22 21.30
CA GLY A 396 7.05 8.94 21.10
C GLY A 396 6.66 7.55 21.58
N ASP A 397 5.56 7.46 22.31
CA ASP A 397 4.89 6.22 22.70
C ASP A 397 3.46 6.24 22.16
N TYR A 398 3.08 5.19 21.44
CA TYR A 398 1.77 5.11 20.76
C TYR A 398 1.14 3.75 21.03
N PHE A 399 -0.11 3.77 21.47
CA PHE A 399 -0.90 2.57 21.73
C PHE A 399 -2.24 2.69 21.02
N ASN A 400 -2.63 1.64 20.30
CA ASN A 400 -3.94 1.54 19.69
C ASN A 400 -4.58 0.21 20.04
N THR A 401 -5.86 0.22 20.39
CA THR A 401 -6.68 -0.99 20.48
C THR A 401 -7.98 -0.80 19.75
N LYS A 402 -8.43 -1.84 19.09
CA LYS A 402 -9.63 -1.83 18.26
C LYS A 402 -10.39 -3.13 18.37
N LEU A 403 -11.69 -3.03 18.52
CA LEU A 403 -12.62 -4.15 18.54
C LEU A 403 -13.71 -3.91 17.50
N VAL A 404 -13.91 -4.87 16.61
CA VAL A 404 -14.98 -4.87 15.62
C VAL A 404 -15.76 -6.16 15.71
N ILE A 405 -17.08 -6.05 15.90
CA ILE A 405 -18.01 -7.17 15.88
C ILE A 405 -18.83 -7.06 14.59
N GLU A 406 -18.89 -8.13 13.82
CA GLU A 406 -19.68 -8.22 12.58
C GLU A 406 -20.75 -9.29 12.71
N LYS A 407 -21.97 -8.96 12.32
CA LYS A 407 -23.07 -9.89 12.11
C LYS A 407 -23.39 -9.95 10.63
N LYS A 408 -23.24 -11.12 10.01
CA LYS A 408 -23.73 -11.37 8.65
C LYS A 408 -25.17 -11.85 8.67
N PHE A 409 -26.00 -11.26 7.82
CA PHE A 409 -27.39 -11.64 7.60
C PHE A 409 -27.55 -12.65 6.44
N LYS A 410 -28.75 -12.85 5.97
CA LYS A 410 -29.03 -13.59 4.72
C LYS A 410 -28.43 -12.80 3.53
N GLY A 411 -27.91 -13.51 2.56
CA GLY A 411 -27.23 -12.89 1.44
C GLY A 411 -25.87 -12.32 1.85
N LEU A 412 -25.55 -11.11 1.39
CA LEU A 412 -24.27 -10.44 1.57
C LEU A 412 -24.33 -9.27 2.57
N SER A 413 -25.52 -8.94 3.07
CA SER A 413 -25.71 -7.86 4.05
C SER A 413 -24.99 -8.17 5.36
N ALA A 414 -24.36 -7.16 5.95
CA ALA A 414 -23.63 -7.29 7.20
C ALA A 414 -23.73 -6.00 8.03
N PHE A 415 -23.84 -6.15 9.32
CA PHE A 415 -23.76 -5.05 10.27
C PHE A 415 -22.46 -5.18 11.08
N ARG A 416 -21.70 -4.08 11.17
CA ARG A 416 -20.46 -3.98 11.94
C ARG A 416 -20.61 -2.87 12.95
N PHE A 417 -20.13 -3.11 14.15
CA PHE A 417 -20.00 -2.07 15.17
C PHE A 417 -18.76 -2.33 15.99
N GLY A 418 -18.25 -1.31 16.62
CA GLY A 418 -17.03 -1.46 17.39
C GLY A 418 -16.54 -0.20 18.06
N THR A 419 -15.41 -0.35 18.72
CA THR A 419 -14.74 0.72 19.45
C THR A 419 -13.25 0.73 19.12
N GLU A 420 -12.66 1.90 19.24
CA GLU A 420 -11.23 2.11 19.08
C GLU A 420 -10.73 3.10 20.12
N TYR A 421 -9.57 2.81 20.69
CA TYR A 421 -8.86 3.73 21.58
C TYR A 421 -7.46 3.94 21.06
N ASN A 422 -7.07 5.21 20.94
CA ASN A 422 -5.74 5.65 20.57
C ASN A 422 -5.14 6.47 21.73
N HIS A 423 -3.95 6.10 22.15
CA HIS A 423 -3.12 6.86 23.06
C HIS A 423 -1.83 7.24 22.36
N SER A 424 -1.46 8.52 22.43
CA SER A 424 -0.14 8.99 22.03
C SER A 424 0.48 9.86 23.14
N LYS A 425 1.79 9.73 23.30
CA LYS A 425 2.58 10.58 24.19
C LYS A 425 3.90 10.89 23.53
N ASP A 426 4.09 12.14 23.14
CA ASP A 426 5.30 12.65 22.52
C ASP A 426 6.03 13.58 23.51
N ARG A 427 7.28 13.25 23.79
CA ARG A 427 8.20 14.05 24.60
C ARG A 427 9.26 14.61 23.70
N ILE A 428 9.24 15.89 23.49
CA ILE A 428 10.15 16.63 22.61
C ILE A 428 11.04 17.47 23.51
N ASN A 429 12.36 17.38 23.32
CA ASN A 429 13.33 18.17 24.02
C ASN A 429 14.21 18.91 23.02
N PHE A 430 13.97 20.19 22.86
CA PHE A 430 14.84 21.08 22.08
C PHE A 430 15.98 21.53 22.97
N ILE A 431 17.22 21.36 22.49
CA ILE A 431 18.45 21.70 23.21
C ILE A 431 19.19 22.75 22.39
N ALA A 432 19.23 23.98 22.88
CA ALA A 432 19.95 25.07 22.23
C ALA A 432 21.47 24.89 22.33
N VAL A 433 22.22 25.60 21.48
CA VAL A 433 23.69 25.54 21.42
C VAL A 433 24.38 25.84 22.76
N ASN A 434 23.75 26.65 23.61
CA ASN A 434 24.25 26.95 24.95
C ASN A 434 23.91 25.86 26.02
N GLY A 435 23.33 24.74 25.59
CA GLY A 435 22.92 23.63 26.44
C GLY A 435 21.57 23.82 27.15
N GLN A 436 20.90 24.96 26.95
CA GLN A 436 19.57 25.20 27.51
C GLN A 436 18.56 24.24 26.90
N ARG A 437 17.72 23.61 27.75
CA ARG A 437 16.73 22.59 27.37
C ARG A 437 15.33 23.18 27.43
N PHE A 438 14.53 22.86 26.41
CA PHE A 438 13.12 23.26 26.29
C PHE A 438 12.27 22.01 26.12
N PRO A 439 11.93 21.31 27.22
CA PRO A 439 11.12 20.10 27.14
C PRO A 439 9.66 20.45 26.88
N SER A 440 9.01 19.67 26.04
CA SER A 440 7.58 19.70 25.76
C SER A 440 7.03 18.28 25.78
N THR A 441 5.84 18.12 26.35
CA THR A 441 5.14 16.84 26.34
C THR A 441 3.73 17.05 25.83
N ILE A 442 3.38 16.32 24.80
CA ILE A 442 2.03 16.32 24.21
C ILE A 442 1.46 14.93 24.42
N LYS A 443 0.28 14.87 25.02
CA LYS A 443 -0.44 13.63 25.30
C LYS A 443 -1.83 13.74 24.70
N GLU A 444 -2.26 12.70 23.96
CA GLU A 444 -3.58 12.61 23.39
C GLU A 444 -4.21 11.25 23.68
N ASN A 445 -5.49 11.27 24.01
CA ASN A 445 -6.33 10.08 24.09
C ASN A 445 -7.56 10.30 23.20
N ILE A 446 -7.77 9.42 22.22
CA ILE A 446 -8.93 9.45 21.34
C ILE A 446 -9.75 8.19 21.57
N PHE A 447 -11.01 8.37 21.97
CA PHE A 447 -12.01 7.31 22.05
C PHE A 447 -12.92 7.39 20.84
N SER A 448 -13.18 6.26 20.21
CA SER A 448 -14.04 6.20 19.04
C SER A 448 -15.05 5.07 19.15
N LEU A 449 -16.29 5.36 18.75
CA LEU A 449 -17.35 4.39 18.53
C LEU A 449 -17.77 4.45 17.06
N PHE A 450 -18.06 3.31 16.46
CA PHE A 450 -18.49 3.28 15.06
C PHE A 450 -19.48 2.15 14.81
N ALA A 451 -20.35 2.39 13.84
CA ALA A 451 -21.25 1.40 13.29
C ALA A 451 -21.34 1.54 11.77
N GLU A 452 -21.47 0.43 11.06
CA GLU A 452 -21.57 0.39 9.60
C GLU A 452 -22.46 -0.76 9.15
N GLN A 453 -23.39 -0.48 8.25
CA GLN A 453 -24.31 -1.44 7.69
C GLN A 453 -24.13 -1.57 6.18
N ASP A 454 -23.84 -2.78 5.69
CA ASP A 454 -23.96 -3.14 4.29
C ASP A 454 -25.36 -3.67 4.01
N VAL A 455 -26.07 -3.08 3.07
CA VAL A 455 -27.44 -3.46 2.68
C VAL A 455 -27.48 -3.77 1.20
N TYR A 456 -27.89 -4.98 0.85
CA TYR A 456 -28.21 -5.37 -0.52
C TYR A 456 -29.69 -5.13 -0.76
N ILE A 457 -30.02 -4.00 -1.40
CA ILE A 457 -31.38 -3.52 -1.65
C ILE A 457 -32.02 -4.37 -2.73
N THR A 458 -31.25 -4.67 -3.79
CA THR A 458 -31.62 -5.60 -4.87
C THR A 458 -30.39 -6.42 -5.26
N ASN A 459 -30.53 -7.34 -6.23
CA ASN A 459 -29.38 -8.07 -6.79
C ASN A 459 -28.37 -7.16 -7.49
N ASN A 460 -28.79 -5.95 -7.88
CA ASN A 460 -27.96 -5.00 -8.62
C ASN A 460 -27.65 -3.72 -7.85
N LEU A 461 -28.31 -3.47 -6.71
CA LEU A 461 -28.13 -2.25 -5.93
C LEU A 461 -27.77 -2.60 -4.49
N ALA A 462 -26.64 -2.08 -4.04
CA ALA A 462 -26.18 -2.20 -2.66
C ALA A 462 -25.83 -0.82 -2.08
N GLY A 463 -26.08 -0.66 -0.80
CA GLY A 463 -25.73 0.54 -0.04
C GLY A 463 -24.85 0.19 1.16
N LYS A 464 -24.01 1.13 1.56
CA LYS A 464 -23.27 1.11 2.81
C LYS A 464 -23.56 2.41 3.55
N PHE A 465 -23.90 2.29 4.81
CA PHE A 465 -24.21 3.41 5.70
C PHE A 465 -23.39 3.25 6.97
N GLY A 466 -22.62 4.25 7.32
CA GLY A 466 -21.73 4.23 8.47
C GLY A 466 -21.79 5.53 9.24
N ILE A 467 -21.50 5.43 10.53
CA ILE A 467 -21.33 6.56 11.42
C ILE A 467 -20.13 6.27 12.34
N ARG A 468 -19.33 7.29 12.58
CA ARG A 468 -18.23 7.26 13.55
C ARG A 468 -18.31 8.47 14.46
N ALA A 469 -18.24 8.24 15.76
CA ALA A 469 -18.13 9.29 16.77
C ALA A 469 -16.76 9.20 17.44
N GLU A 470 -16.10 10.32 17.64
CA GLU A 470 -14.79 10.39 18.29
C GLU A 470 -14.77 11.48 19.36
N ARG A 471 -14.05 11.24 20.44
CA ARG A 471 -13.70 12.22 21.46
C ARG A 471 -12.19 12.31 21.59
N SER A 472 -11.65 13.53 21.45
CA SER A 472 -10.27 13.89 21.77
C SER A 472 -10.19 14.53 23.14
N GLU A 473 -9.33 14.01 24.01
CA GLU A 473 -9.06 14.62 25.30
C GLU A 473 -8.22 15.90 25.16
N LEU A 474 -7.23 15.89 24.27
CA LEU A 474 -6.36 17.03 24.01
C LEU A 474 -7.14 18.25 23.50
N LEU A 475 -8.06 18.04 22.58
CA LEU A 475 -8.89 19.11 22.03
C LEU A 475 -10.10 19.41 22.92
N ASN A 476 -10.44 18.52 23.85
CA ASN A 476 -11.67 18.54 24.65
C ASN A 476 -12.95 18.63 23.81
N GLN A 477 -12.99 17.92 22.66
CA GLN A 477 -14.05 17.98 21.68
C GLN A 477 -14.53 16.61 21.23
N ASN A 478 -15.76 16.59 20.71
CA ASN A 478 -16.37 15.44 20.07
C ASN A 478 -16.63 15.75 18.59
N ASN A 479 -16.62 14.72 17.76
CA ASN A 479 -17.10 14.80 16.39
C ASN A 479 -18.01 13.62 16.05
N ILE A 480 -18.82 13.80 14.99
CA ILE A 480 -19.65 12.75 14.41
C ILE A 480 -19.46 12.77 12.90
N ALA A 481 -19.06 11.65 12.33
CA ALA A 481 -18.67 11.47 10.94
C ALA A 481 -19.62 10.50 10.21
N PRO A 482 -20.71 10.97 9.59
CA PRO A 482 -21.58 10.14 8.75
C PRO A 482 -20.88 9.82 7.43
N ARG A 483 -21.07 8.60 6.93
CA ARG A 483 -20.55 8.11 5.66
C ARG A 483 -21.58 7.25 4.97
N MET A 484 -21.72 7.43 3.67
CA MET A 484 -22.61 6.60 2.88
C MET A 484 -22.05 6.35 1.49
N SER A 485 -22.39 5.22 0.92
CA SER A 485 -22.11 4.94 -0.49
C SER A 485 -23.18 4.02 -1.06
N LEU A 486 -23.44 4.21 -2.36
CA LEU A 486 -24.34 3.41 -3.15
C LEU A 486 -23.56 2.83 -4.33
N ALA A 487 -23.77 1.56 -4.64
CA ALA A 487 -23.18 0.90 -5.77
C ALA A 487 -24.25 0.17 -6.58
N TYR A 488 -24.26 0.43 -7.89
CA TYR A 488 -25.19 -0.17 -8.83
C TYR A 488 -24.44 -0.99 -9.88
N LYS A 489 -24.84 -2.23 -10.08
CA LYS A 489 -24.29 -3.12 -11.11
C LYS A 489 -24.86 -2.74 -12.48
N VAL A 490 -24.04 -2.11 -13.32
CA VAL A 490 -24.45 -1.64 -14.66
C VAL A 490 -24.44 -2.77 -15.70
N GLY A 491 -23.69 -3.84 -15.43
CA GLY A 491 -23.58 -4.99 -16.32
C GLY A 491 -22.69 -6.10 -15.77
N LYS A 492 -22.37 -7.09 -16.56
CA LYS A 492 -21.45 -8.15 -16.15
C LYS A 492 -20.07 -7.55 -15.87
N ASN A 493 -19.60 -7.67 -14.61
CA ASN A 493 -18.30 -7.16 -14.16
C ASN A 493 -18.17 -5.61 -14.15
N ALA A 494 -19.26 -4.87 -14.25
CA ALA A 494 -19.25 -3.41 -14.24
C ALA A 494 -20.19 -2.86 -13.18
N GLN A 495 -19.75 -1.77 -12.52
CA GLN A 495 -20.55 -1.06 -11.52
C GLN A 495 -20.32 0.44 -11.60
N ALA A 496 -21.33 1.20 -11.24
CA ALA A 496 -21.25 2.61 -10.91
C ALA A 496 -21.45 2.79 -9.40
N SER A 497 -20.75 3.73 -8.78
CA SER A 497 -20.83 3.97 -7.34
C SER A 497 -20.80 5.46 -7.04
N LEU A 498 -21.51 5.84 -5.99
CA LEU A 498 -21.48 7.18 -5.41
C LEU A 498 -21.10 7.06 -3.94
N ALA A 499 -20.26 7.94 -3.45
CA ALA A 499 -19.91 7.99 -2.03
C ALA A 499 -19.91 9.42 -1.51
N TYR A 500 -20.38 9.56 -0.29
CA TYR A 500 -20.34 10.77 0.52
C TYR A 500 -19.81 10.44 1.91
N GLY A 501 -19.04 11.33 2.52
CA GLY A 501 -18.62 11.15 3.89
C GLY A 501 -17.93 12.35 4.49
N GLN A 502 -18.05 12.47 5.82
CA GLN A 502 -17.30 13.42 6.62
C GLN A 502 -16.16 12.70 7.35
N PHE A 503 -15.02 13.36 7.43
CA PHE A 503 -13.78 12.83 7.98
C PHE A 503 -13.16 13.88 8.89
N PHE A 504 -12.68 13.46 10.06
CA PHE A 504 -12.05 14.33 11.05
C PHE A 504 -10.66 13.81 11.39
N GLN A 505 -9.77 14.76 11.72
CA GLN A 505 -8.40 14.47 12.14
C GLN A 505 -7.95 15.51 13.17
N ASN A 506 -7.21 15.07 14.19
CA ASN A 506 -6.52 15.98 15.08
C ASN A 506 -5.46 16.79 14.33
N PRO A 507 -5.16 18.03 14.74
CA PRO A 507 -4.00 18.76 14.26
C PRO A 507 -2.72 17.94 14.38
N GLU A 508 -1.78 18.14 13.43
CA GLU A 508 -0.48 17.47 13.49
C GLU A 508 0.32 17.90 14.72
N LEU A 509 1.16 17.00 15.23
CA LEU A 509 2.03 17.22 16.38
C LEU A 509 2.86 18.51 16.27
N ARG A 510 3.36 18.84 15.08
CA ARG A 510 4.14 20.07 14.82
C ARG A 510 3.36 21.36 15.08
N ASN A 511 2.04 21.30 15.09
CA ASN A 511 1.14 22.43 15.37
C ASN A 511 0.84 22.57 16.88
N LEU A 512 1.42 21.70 17.70
CA LEU A 512 1.18 21.66 19.13
C LEU A 512 2.50 21.88 19.92
N PRO A 513 2.46 22.57 21.06
CA PRO A 513 1.32 23.27 21.64
C PRO A 513 0.91 24.48 20.79
N ALA A 514 -0.39 24.70 20.69
CA ALA A 514 -0.97 25.85 19.99
C ALA A 514 -1.11 27.07 20.92
N VAL A 515 -1.26 28.25 20.33
CA VAL A 515 -1.50 29.51 21.09
C VAL A 515 -2.92 29.53 21.63
N ASN A 516 -3.88 29.12 20.80
CA ASN A 516 -5.30 29.03 21.12
C ASN A 516 -5.76 27.57 21.06
N PRO A 517 -6.85 27.20 21.75
CA PRO A 517 -7.47 25.89 21.56
C PRO A 517 -7.75 25.61 20.09
N LEU A 518 -7.37 24.45 19.61
CA LEU A 518 -7.61 24.00 18.25
C LEU A 518 -8.82 23.05 18.21
N ASN A 519 -9.43 22.96 17.03
CA ASN A 519 -10.51 22.05 16.72
C ASN A 519 -10.00 20.85 15.93
N PHE A 520 -10.84 19.80 15.79
CA PHE A 520 -10.64 18.81 14.74
C PHE A 520 -10.63 19.51 13.38
N GLN A 521 -9.69 19.14 12.53
CA GLN A 521 -9.74 19.46 11.11
C GLN A 521 -10.76 18.53 10.44
N LYS A 522 -11.49 19.03 9.45
CA LYS A 522 -12.57 18.32 8.78
C LYS A 522 -12.37 18.28 7.27
N ALA A 523 -12.78 17.16 6.65
CA ALA A 523 -12.92 17.06 5.20
C ALA A 523 -14.26 16.39 4.85
N THR A 524 -14.95 16.91 3.83
CA THR A 524 -16.17 16.33 3.27
C THR A 524 -15.87 15.82 1.87
N HIS A 525 -16.15 14.55 1.59
CA HIS A 525 -15.86 13.91 0.30
C HIS A 525 -17.13 13.60 -0.46
N TYR A 526 -17.12 13.89 -1.76
CA TYR A 526 -18.12 13.49 -2.76
C TYR A 526 -17.39 12.77 -3.89
N ILE A 527 -17.76 11.53 -4.17
CA ILE A 527 -17.07 10.68 -5.13
C ILE A 527 -18.09 9.99 -6.03
N ALA A 528 -17.84 10.00 -7.34
CA ALA A 528 -18.56 9.25 -8.34
C ALA A 528 -17.58 8.37 -9.10
N GLN A 529 -17.86 7.07 -9.22
CA GLN A 529 -16.97 6.10 -9.84
C GLN A 529 -17.72 5.18 -10.78
N TYR A 530 -17.09 4.87 -11.91
CA TYR A 530 -17.40 3.73 -12.76
C TYR A 530 -16.22 2.78 -12.82
N GLN A 531 -16.48 1.50 -12.63
CA GLN A 531 -15.45 0.46 -12.69
C GLN A 531 -15.95 -0.77 -13.46
N LYS A 532 -15.09 -1.31 -14.34
CA LYS A 532 -15.28 -2.61 -14.99
C LYS A 532 -14.05 -3.47 -14.74
N THR A 533 -14.23 -4.59 -14.04
CA THR A 533 -13.12 -5.47 -13.65
C THR A 533 -13.41 -6.91 -14.05
N THR A 534 -12.47 -7.50 -14.78
CA THR A 534 -12.43 -8.94 -15.09
C THR A 534 -11.24 -9.58 -14.39
N ASN A 535 -11.00 -10.86 -14.57
CA ASN A 535 -9.80 -11.53 -14.04
C ASN A 535 -8.49 -10.97 -14.62
N LEU A 536 -8.53 -10.38 -15.82
CA LEU A 536 -7.34 -9.97 -16.59
C LEU A 536 -7.30 -8.48 -16.91
N THR A 537 -8.42 -7.76 -16.77
CA THR A 537 -8.48 -6.33 -17.11
C THR A 537 -9.23 -5.55 -16.05
N THR A 538 -8.77 -4.35 -15.75
CA THR A 538 -9.46 -3.39 -14.90
C THR A 538 -9.51 -2.04 -15.59
N PHE A 539 -10.70 -1.50 -15.75
CA PHE A 539 -10.94 -0.13 -16.18
C PHE A 539 -11.69 0.61 -15.09
N ARG A 540 -11.22 1.81 -14.75
CA ARG A 540 -11.85 2.64 -13.74
C ARG A 540 -11.73 4.11 -14.11
N VAL A 541 -12.84 4.83 -13.94
CA VAL A 541 -12.92 6.28 -13.99
C VAL A 541 -13.57 6.76 -12.71
N GLU A 542 -13.03 7.80 -12.13
CA GLU A 542 -13.55 8.39 -10.90
C GLU A 542 -13.48 9.91 -10.97
N ALA A 543 -14.54 10.58 -10.53
CA ALA A 543 -14.58 12.01 -10.29
C ALA A 543 -14.76 12.25 -8.78
N PHE A 544 -14.08 13.26 -8.25
CA PHE A 544 -14.15 13.59 -6.84
C PHE A 544 -14.20 15.08 -6.60
N TYR A 545 -14.86 15.44 -5.49
CA TYR A 545 -14.83 16.76 -4.90
C TYR A 545 -14.64 16.61 -3.39
N LYS A 546 -13.72 17.39 -2.83
CA LYS A 546 -13.44 17.43 -1.39
C LYS A 546 -13.48 18.87 -0.92
N GLU A 547 -14.14 19.10 0.19
CA GLU A 547 -14.13 20.36 0.94
C GLU A 547 -13.34 20.16 2.21
N TYR A 548 -12.54 21.13 2.58
CA TYR A 548 -11.75 21.14 3.80
C TYR A 548 -12.16 22.33 4.65
N ASP A 549 -12.47 22.05 5.91
CA ASP A 549 -12.83 23.04 6.92
C ASP A 549 -11.90 22.89 8.12
N ASP A 550 -11.84 23.94 8.93
CA ASP A 550 -11.09 23.94 10.20
C ASP A 550 -9.60 23.60 10.05
N LEU A 551 -8.97 23.93 8.92
CA LEU A 551 -7.55 23.70 8.72
C LEU A 551 -6.73 24.65 9.62
N VAL A 552 -5.60 24.13 10.12
CA VAL A 552 -4.74 24.92 11.01
C VAL A 552 -4.04 26.04 10.28
N LYS A 553 -4.17 27.27 10.82
CA LYS A 553 -3.40 28.45 10.43
C LYS A 553 -2.25 28.68 11.39
N THR A 554 -1.09 29.05 10.87
CA THR A 554 0.09 29.42 11.67
C THR A 554 0.37 30.90 11.54
N GLY A 555 0.81 31.51 12.67
CA GLY A 555 1.25 32.90 12.75
C GLY A 555 2.61 32.97 13.46
N LEU A 556 3.17 34.16 13.60
CA LEU A 556 4.36 34.39 14.42
C LEU A 556 3.97 34.86 15.83
N VAL A 557 4.46 34.12 16.82
CA VAL A 557 4.36 34.51 18.24
C VAL A 557 5.77 34.53 18.79
N ASN A 558 6.23 35.66 19.28
CA ASN A 558 7.61 35.87 19.71
C ASN A 558 8.63 35.46 18.64
N ASN A 559 8.38 35.82 17.37
CA ASN A 559 9.18 35.47 16.20
C ASN A 559 9.29 33.95 15.92
N GLN A 560 8.43 33.13 16.53
CA GLN A 560 8.38 31.69 16.28
C GLN A 560 7.07 31.30 15.58
N PRO A 561 7.09 30.46 14.57
CA PRO A 561 5.87 29.92 13.97
C PRO A 561 5.07 29.09 15.00
N ARG A 562 3.81 29.45 15.19
CA ARG A 562 2.89 28.73 16.08
C ARG A 562 1.53 28.57 15.44
N ALA A 563 0.82 27.50 15.74
CA ALA A 563 -0.58 27.36 15.40
C ALA A 563 -1.41 28.39 16.16
N VAL A 564 -2.21 29.18 15.45
CA VAL A 564 -2.96 30.31 16.04
C VAL A 564 -4.47 30.11 15.94
N SER A 565 -4.97 29.36 14.97
CA SER A 565 -6.41 29.12 14.76
C SER A 565 -6.69 27.94 13.84
N ASN A 566 -7.98 27.53 13.75
CA ASN A 566 -8.52 26.64 12.74
C ASN A 566 -9.35 27.37 11.67
N ALA A 567 -9.03 28.62 11.35
CA ALA A 567 -9.78 29.40 10.36
C ALA A 567 -9.45 29.02 8.91
N GLY A 568 -8.58 28.03 8.70
CA GLY A 568 -8.19 27.58 7.37
C GLY A 568 -9.26 26.72 6.69
N PHE A 569 -9.29 26.78 5.37
CA PHE A 569 -10.23 26.05 4.52
C PHE A 569 -9.61 25.70 3.17
N GLY A 570 -10.35 24.95 2.35
CA GLY A 570 -9.90 24.64 0.99
C GLY A 570 -10.81 23.69 0.25
N ASP A 571 -10.44 23.44 -1.00
CA ASP A 571 -11.11 22.42 -1.82
C ASP A 571 -10.11 21.63 -2.67
N ALA A 572 -10.54 20.47 -3.12
CA ALA A 572 -9.84 19.67 -4.11
C ALA A 572 -10.86 18.94 -5.00
N LYS A 573 -10.73 19.10 -6.31
CA LYS A 573 -11.59 18.46 -7.31
C LYS A 573 -10.78 17.91 -8.46
N GLY A 574 -11.29 16.86 -9.06
CA GLY A 574 -10.60 16.27 -10.18
C GLY A 574 -11.24 14.99 -10.68
N PHE A 575 -10.54 14.38 -11.61
CA PHE A 575 -10.91 13.07 -12.12
C PHE A 575 -9.67 12.18 -12.32
N GLU A 576 -9.89 10.88 -12.28
CA GLU A 576 -8.87 9.85 -12.34
C GLU A 576 -9.27 8.77 -13.34
N LEU A 577 -8.27 8.27 -14.07
CA LEU A 577 -8.38 7.15 -14.99
C LEU A 577 -7.38 6.08 -14.59
N PHE A 578 -7.82 4.82 -14.57
CA PHE A 578 -6.97 3.66 -14.40
C PHE A 578 -7.34 2.56 -15.38
N TRP A 579 -6.36 2.07 -16.10
CA TRP A 579 -6.47 0.92 -16.99
C TRP A 579 -5.37 -0.08 -16.70
N ARG A 580 -5.71 -1.32 -16.38
CA ARG A 580 -4.75 -2.44 -16.28
C ARG A 580 -5.19 -3.56 -17.22
N ASP A 581 -4.25 -4.11 -17.96
CA ASP A 581 -4.51 -5.17 -18.92
C ASP A 581 -3.39 -6.23 -18.88
N LYS A 582 -3.81 -7.49 -18.69
CA LYS A 582 -2.97 -8.68 -18.72
C LYS A 582 -3.33 -9.61 -19.87
N LYS A 583 -4.29 -9.21 -20.75
CA LYS A 583 -4.92 -10.05 -21.76
C LYS A 583 -4.46 -9.74 -23.18
N THR A 584 -4.44 -8.45 -23.54
CA THR A 584 -4.32 -8.02 -24.94
C THR A 584 -2.96 -8.38 -25.55
N ILE A 585 -1.88 -8.29 -24.78
CA ILE A 585 -0.54 -8.65 -25.23
C ILE A 585 -0.03 -9.83 -24.41
N LYS A 586 0.34 -10.90 -25.08
CA LYS A 586 0.82 -12.13 -24.45
C LYS A 586 2.04 -11.85 -23.57
N ASN A 587 2.02 -12.34 -22.33
CA ASN A 587 3.07 -12.21 -21.33
C ASN A 587 3.40 -10.75 -20.95
N LEU A 588 2.47 -9.83 -21.15
CA LEU A 588 2.60 -8.43 -20.75
C LEU A 588 1.48 -8.08 -19.75
N ASP A 589 1.85 -7.62 -18.57
CA ASP A 589 0.98 -6.96 -17.59
C ASP A 589 1.33 -5.49 -17.60
N TYR A 590 0.39 -4.64 -17.96
CA TYR A 590 0.63 -3.20 -17.96
C TYR A 590 -0.55 -2.44 -17.37
N TRP A 591 -0.24 -1.28 -16.80
CA TRP A 591 -1.27 -0.33 -16.39
C TRP A 591 -0.89 1.10 -16.72
N ILE A 592 -1.91 1.89 -16.94
CA ILE A 592 -1.84 3.32 -17.17
C ILE A 592 -2.72 3.98 -16.11
N SER A 593 -2.19 4.95 -15.44
CA SER A 593 -2.94 5.82 -14.54
C SER A 593 -2.78 7.27 -14.98
N TYR A 594 -3.86 8.04 -14.82
CA TYR A 594 -3.86 9.48 -15.04
C TYR A 594 -4.75 10.14 -13.99
N SER A 595 -4.31 11.27 -13.47
CA SER A 595 -5.10 12.09 -12.54
C SER A 595 -5.01 13.56 -12.94
N PHE A 596 -6.16 14.22 -12.95
CA PHE A 596 -6.31 15.66 -12.97
C PHE A 596 -6.72 16.12 -11.58
N LEU A 597 -6.04 17.14 -11.05
CA LEU A 597 -6.30 17.74 -9.74
C LEU A 597 -6.30 19.26 -9.84
N ASP A 598 -7.40 19.87 -9.40
CA ASP A 598 -7.48 21.29 -9.11
C ASP A 598 -7.76 21.46 -7.61
N THR A 599 -6.87 22.16 -6.90
CA THR A 599 -6.97 22.32 -5.44
C THR A 599 -6.43 23.67 -5.00
N LYS A 600 -7.10 24.29 -4.05
CA LYS A 600 -6.65 25.49 -3.34
C LYS A 600 -6.90 25.32 -1.85
N ARG A 601 -5.96 25.77 -1.06
CA ARG A 601 -6.05 25.74 0.41
C ARG A 601 -5.56 27.04 1.01
N ASP A 602 -6.23 27.48 2.03
CA ASP A 602 -5.76 28.48 2.99
C ASP A 602 -5.45 27.78 4.31
N PHE A 603 -4.20 27.44 4.52
CA PHE A 603 -3.74 26.72 5.71
C PHE A 603 -2.27 27.04 6.03
N ALA A 604 -1.79 26.61 7.18
CA ALA A 604 -0.44 26.94 7.64
C ALA A 604 -0.19 28.47 7.54
N ASN A 605 0.93 28.89 6.96
CA ASN A 605 1.28 30.31 6.77
C ASN A 605 0.83 30.89 5.41
N PHE A 606 -0.08 30.22 4.70
CA PHE A 606 -0.55 30.74 3.42
C PHE A 606 -1.29 32.07 3.61
N PRO A 607 -1.00 33.11 2.81
CA PRO A 607 -1.64 34.41 2.96
C PRO A 607 -3.13 34.41 2.53
N PHE A 608 -3.53 33.49 1.67
CA PHE A 608 -4.89 33.25 1.17
C PHE A 608 -4.94 31.85 0.52
N ALA A 609 -6.09 31.46 0.01
CA ALA A 609 -6.26 30.15 -0.62
C ALA A 609 -5.45 30.03 -1.93
N ILE A 610 -4.42 29.20 -1.93
CA ILE A 610 -3.52 28.94 -3.07
C ILE A 610 -3.33 27.44 -3.30
N THR A 611 -2.84 27.09 -4.49
CA THR A 611 -2.45 25.73 -4.81
C THR A 611 -1.24 25.31 -3.94
N PRO A 612 -1.32 24.23 -3.16
CA PRO A 612 -0.18 23.76 -2.35
C PRO A 612 1.04 23.38 -3.21
N ASN A 613 2.23 23.60 -2.69
CA ASN A 613 3.49 23.32 -3.40
C ASN A 613 3.71 21.83 -3.72
N PHE A 614 3.02 20.91 -3.05
CA PHE A 614 3.06 19.47 -3.32
C PHE A 614 2.04 19.02 -4.38
N ALA A 615 1.13 19.88 -4.84
CA ALA A 615 0.06 19.52 -5.76
C ALA A 615 0.43 19.80 -7.22
N ALA A 616 0.60 18.73 -8.00
CA ALA A 616 0.69 18.80 -9.46
C ALA A 616 -0.72 18.70 -10.08
N LYS A 617 -1.01 19.52 -11.08
CA LYS A 617 -2.32 19.55 -11.75
C LYS A 617 -2.59 18.28 -12.56
N HIS A 618 -1.56 17.73 -13.19
CA HIS A 618 -1.63 16.51 -13.98
C HIS A 618 -0.56 15.53 -13.50
N THR A 619 -0.96 14.30 -13.24
CA THR A 619 -0.02 13.19 -13.00
C THR A 619 -0.40 12.00 -13.88
N ALA A 620 0.61 11.29 -14.36
CA ALA A 620 0.44 10.09 -15.15
C ALA A 620 1.52 9.05 -14.80
N SER A 621 1.15 7.78 -14.85
CA SER A 621 2.10 6.68 -14.72
C SER A 621 1.77 5.59 -15.72
N VAL A 622 2.81 5.03 -16.33
CA VAL A 622 2.73 3.85 -17.19
C VAL A 622 3.68 2.82 -16.61
N VAL A 623 3.18 1.64 -16.32
CA VAL A 623 3.99 0.52 -15.85
C VAL A 623 3.78 -0.67 -16.77
N MET A 624 4.87 -1.28 -17.20
CA MET A 624 4.88 -2.43 -18.10
C MET A 624 5.78 -3.52 -17.52
N LYS A 625 5.26 -4.74 -17.45
CA LYS A 625 5.96 -5.92 -16.92
C LYS A 625 5.83 -7.05 -17.94
N LYS A 626 6.94 -7.46 -18.54
CA LYS A 626 6.98 -8.51 -19.51
C LYS A 626 7.89 -9.66 -19.09
N PHE A 627 7.34 -10.83 -18.92
CA PHE A 627 8.14 -12.03 -18.70
C PHE A 627 8.62 -12.61 -20.04
N VAL A 628 9.94 -12.62 -20.24
CA VAL A 628 10.59 -13.18 -21.42
C VAL A 628 11.03 -14.61 -21.08
N THR A 629 10.24 -15.59 -21.47
CA THR A 629 10.43 -17.00 -21.11
C THR A 629 11.80 -17.54 -21.53
N LYS A 630 12.28 -17.18 -22.75
CA LYS A 630 13.58 -17.58 -23.28
C LYS A 630 14.75 -17.12 -22.39
N TRP A 631 14.63 -15.93 -21.80
CA TRP A 631 15.64 -15.34 -20.92
C TRP A 631 15.38 -15.68 -19.43
N LYS A 632 14.26 -16.29 -19.11
CA LYS A 632 13.81 -16.49 -17.72
C LYS A 632 13.83 -15.19 -16.91
N THR A 633 13.50 -14.08 -17.57
CA THR A 633 13.67 -12.73 -17.02
C THR A 633 12.37 -11.96 -17.14
N ASN A 634 11.99 -11.32 -16.03
CA ASN A 634 10.94 -10.32 -16.02
C ASN A 634 11.58 -8.96 -16.31
N VAL A 635 11.15 -8.33 -17.39
CA VAL A 635 11.58 -7.01 -17.85
C VAL A 635 10.51 -6.01 -17.44
N ASN A 636 10.86 -5.02 -16.65
CA ASN A 636 9.93 -4.03 -16.11
C ASN A 636 10.38 -2.63 -16.54
N LEU A 637 9.42 -1.85 -16.99
CA LEU A 637 9.58 -0.44 -17.33
C LEU A 637 8.50 0.36 -16.63
N SER A 638 8.85 1.49 -16.07
CA SER A 638 7.88 2.45 -15.55
C SER A 638 8.24 3.87 -15.98
N TYR A 639 7.22 4.63 -16.35
CA TYR A 639 7.29 6.06 -16.60
C TYR A 639 6.35 6.77 -15.65
N ASN A 640 6.86 7.78 -14.93
CA ASN A 640 6.08 8.64 -14.05
C ASN A 640 6.26 10.09 -14.47
N PHE A 641 5.14 10.78 -14.57
CA PHE A 641 5.04 12.18 -14.93
C PHE A 641 4.23 12.95 -13.90
N ALA A 642 4.69 14.16 -13.57
CA ALA A 642 3.87 15.17 -12.90
C ALA A 642 4.11 16.54 -13.55
N SER A 643 3.03 17.27 -13.81
CA SER A 643 3.16 18.65 -14.30
C SER A 643 3.85 19.54 -13.27
N SER A 644 4.34 20.69 -13.73
CA SER A 644 4.95 21.72 -12.89
C SER A 644 4.09 21.99 -11.65
N ARG A 645 4.77 22.12 -10.50
CA ARG A 645 4.17 22.48 -9.20
C ARG A 645 4.59 23.89 -8.83
N PRO A 646 3.78 24.64 -8.08
CA PRO A 646 4.19 25.94 -7.58
C PRO A 646 5.25 25.80 -6.47
N PHE A 647 6.10 26.80 -6.36
CA PHE A 647 6.93 27.03 -5.18
C PHE A 647 6.70 28.42 -4.62
N TYR A 648 6.88 28.56 -3.31
CA TYR A 648 6.64 29.79 -2.58
C TYR A 648 7.71 30.01 -1.52
N ASN A 649 8.24 31.25 -1.45
CA ASN A 649 8.91 31.77 -0.28
C ASN A 649 7.95 32.71 0.43
N ILE A 650 7.31 32.23 1.50
CA ILE A 650 6.32 32.97 2.26
C ILE A 650 7.01 33.53 3.51
N GLN A 651 7.03 34.84 3.63
CA GLN A 651 7.67 35.57 4.71
C GLN A 651 6.63 36.42 5.47
N PRO A 652 6.88 36.73 6.75
CA PRO A 652 6.06 37.71 7.46
C PRO A 652 6.13 39.07 6.76
N GLU A 653 5.01 39.78 6.73
CA GLU A 653 4.99 41.16 6.25
C GLU A 653 5.78 42.07 7.21
N ALA A 654 6.62 42.94 6.69
CA ALA A 654 7.43 43.85 7.50
C ALA A 654 6.52 44.74 8.37
N GLY A 655 6.72 44.75 9.67
CA GLY A 655 5.92 45.49 10.63
C GLY A 655 4.58 44.85 11.00
N ASN A 656 4.23 43.68 10.46
CA ASN A 656 2.97 42.98 10.74
C ASN A 656 3.19 41.47 10.90
N THR A 657 3.41 41.01 12.12
CA THR A 657 3.69 39.60 12.43
C THR A 657 2.49 38.66 12.21
N GLY A 658 1.29 39.20 12.02
CA GLY A 658 0.06 38.43 11.76
C GLY A 658 -0.22 38.18 10.28
N LYS A 659 0.50 38.85 9.38
CA LYS A 659 0.32 38.70 7.93
C LYS A 659 1.55 38.09 7.27
N PHE A 660 1.30 37.34 6.21
CA PHE A 660 2.33 36.73 5.38
C PHE A 660 2.22 37.20 3.94
N VAL A 661 3.37 37.34 3.27
CA VAL A 661 3.50 37.78 1.89
C VAL A 661 4.43 36.85 1.11
N PHE A 662 4.32 36.84 -0.21
CA PHE A 662 5.26 36.13 -1.06
C PHE A 662 6.51 36.96 -1.28
N ALA A 663 7.63 36.54 -0.70
CA ALA A 663 8.94 37.09 -1.03
C ALA A 663 9.45 36.56 -2.39
N ASP A 664 9.10 35.31 -2.74
CA ASP A 664 9.35 34.70 -4.05
C ASP A 664 8.27 33.65 -4.35
N ARG A 665 7.96 33.45 -5.63
CA ARG A 665 7.02 32.44 -6.12
C ARG A 665 7.23 32.13 -7.59
N GLY A 666 6.85 30.93 -7.99
CA GLY A 666 6.92 30.51 -9.39
C GLY A 666 6.51 29.05 -9.56
N MET A 667 6.95 28.46 -10.64
CA MET A 667 6.71 27.05 -10.97
C MET A 667 8.06 26.34 -11.11
N ILE A 668 8.13 25.11 -10.58
CA ILE A 668 9.26 24.21 -10.83
C ILE A 668 9.09 23.49 -12.16
N ASP A 669 10.16 22.89 -12.65
CA ASP A 669 10.11 22.05 -13.87
C ASP A 669 9.17 20.84 -13.70
N PRO A 670 8.55 20.34 -14.79
CA PRO A 670 7.79 19.10 -14.76
C PRO A 670 8.68 17.92 -14.33
N TYR A 671 8.08 17.01 -13.57
CA TYR A 671 8.76 15.80 -13.12
C TYR A 671 8.65 14.70 -14.17
N HIS A 672 9.77 14.13 -14.55
CA HIS A 672 9.86 12.95 -15.41
C HIS A 672 10.75 11.90 -14.74
N ASN A 673 10.32 10.64 -14.77
CA ASN A 673 11.12 9.52 -14.29
C ASN A 673 10.82 8.27 -15.13
N ILE A 674 11.82 7.80 -15.86
CA ILE A 674 11.79 6.49 -16.51
C ILE A 674 12.68 5.55 -15.71
N SER A 675 12.10 4.45 -15.20
CA SER A 675 12.82 3.44 -14.43
C SER A 675 12.72 2.09 -15.12
N PHE A 676 13.78 1.32 -15.04
CA PHE A 676 13.92 0.02 -15.68
C PHE A 676 14.39 -1.01 -14.66
N ALA A 677 13.86 -2.25 -14.71
CA ALA A 677 14.33 -3.34 -13.88
C ALA A 677 14.30 -4.68 -14.62
N LEU A 678 15.31 -5.50 -14.35
CA LEU A 678 15.43 -6.88 -14.78
C LEU A 678 15.41 -7.79 -13.55
N ASN A 679 14.54 -8.80 -13.58
CA ASN A 679 14.50 -9.84 -12.55
C ASN A 679 14.76 -11.19 -13.23
N TYR A 680 15.97 -11.71 -13.11
CA TYR A 680 16.38 -12.99 -13.69
C TYR A 680 16.08 -14.14 -12.72
N LEU A 681 15.34 -15.12 -13.18
CA LEU A 681 14.87 -16.27 -12.40
C LEU A 681 15.44 -17.61 -12.96
N PRO A 682 16.71 -17.94 -12.67
CA PRO A 682 17.42 -19.07 -13.32
C PRO A 682 16.76 -20.44 -13.10
N LYS A 683 16.03 -20.60 -11.99
CA LYS A 683 15.43 -21.87 -11.59
C LYS A 683 13.96 -22.02 -11.96
N ILE A 684 13.36 -21.01 -12.62
CA ILE A 684 11.95 -21.08 -13.05
C ILE A 684 11.74 -22.27 -14.02
N GLY A 685 10.67 -23.03 -13.82
CA GLY A 685 10.33 -24.19 -14.63
C GLY A 685 11.12 -25.49 -14.29
N LYS A 686 11.99 -25.48 -13.30
CA LYS A 686 12.65 -26.70 -12.77
C LYS A 686 11.75 -27.36 -11.73
N LYS A 687 11.17 -28.53 -12.05
CA LYS A 687 10.19 -29.23 -11.21
C LYS A 687 10.69 -29.62 -9.81
N ASP A 688 12.00 -29.80 -9.59
CA ASP A 688 12.57 -30.22 -8.32
C ASP A 688 13.48 -29.17 -7.68
N ALA A 689 13.24 -27.90 -7.97
CA ALA A 689 14.05 -26.84 -7.42
C ALA A 689 13.79 -26.66 -5.91
N LYS A 690 14.73 -27.09 -5.07
CA LYS A 690 14.68 -26.89 -3.60
C LYS A 690 14.87 -25.45 -3.15
N SER A 691 15.17 -24.55 -4.10
CA SER A 691 15.38 -23.14 -3.82
C SER A 691 14.91 -22.28 -5.01
N PHE A 692 14.33 -21.15 -4.69
CA PHE A 692 13.97 -20.11 -5.64
C PHE A 692 15.03 -18.99 -5.55
N VAL A 693 15.55 -18.54 -6.69
CA VAL A 693 16.59 -17.51 -6.77
C VAL A 693 16.16 -16.43 -7.72
N VAL A 694 16.32 -15.17 -7.33
CA VAL A 694 16.08 -14.00 -8.16
C VAL A 694 17.28 -13.08 -8.11
N TYR A 695 17.82 -12.75 -9.29
CA TYR A 695 18.78 -11.66 -9.44
C TYR A 695 18.07 -10.43 -9.96
N VAL A 696 18.27 -9.30 -9.30
CA VAL A 696 17.60 -8.04 -9.62
C VAL A 696 18.64 -6.99 -10.02
N LEU A 697 18.42 -6.37 -11.16
CA LEU A 697 19.06 -5.11 -11.56
C LEU A 697 17.95 -4.09 -11.75
N SER A 698 18.01 -2.96 -11.05
CA SER A 698 17.06 -1.86 -11.25
C SER A 698 17.80 -0.54 -11.37
N VAL A 699 17.37 0.30 -12.30
CA VAL A 699 17.87 1.65 -12.52
C VAL A 699 16.70 2.61 -12.53
N SER A 700 16.66 3.51 -11.55
CA SER A 700 15.71 4.62 -11.51
C SER A 700 16.25 5.80 -12.30
N ASN A 701 15.37 6.52 -12.98
CA ASN A 701 15.70 7.68 -13.82
C ASN A 701 16.79 7.39 -14.86
N VAL A 702 16.60 6.34 -15.63
CA VAL A 702 17.55 5.80 -16.62
C VAL A 702 18.04 6.85 -17.61
N LEU A 703 17.18 7.81 -17.99
CA LEU A 703 17.53 8.90 -18.91
C LEU A 703 18.16 10.12 -18.21
N ASN A 704 18.42 10.03 -16.91
CA ASN A 704 19.08 11.07 -16.12
C ASN A 704 18.38 12.45 -16.18
N PHE A 705 17.05 12.45 -16.23
CA PHE A 705 16.28 13.70 -16.17
C PHE A 705 16.64 14.50 -14.91
N LYS A 706 16.74 15.81 -15.07
CA LYS A 706 16.82 16.72 -13.92
C LYS A 706 15.48 16.67 -13.19
N GLN A 707 15.51 16.42 -11.90
CA GLN A 707 14.34 16.41 -11.04
C GLN A 707 14.48 17.53 -10.04
N GLN A 708 13.53 18.43 -10.01
CA GLN A 708 13.45 19.55 -9.09
C GLN A 708 12.20 19.44 -8.25
N PHE A 709 12.31 19.62 -6.93
CA PHE A 709 11.21 19.48 -5.99
C PHE A 709 10.77 20.81 -5.37
N GLY A 710 11.61 21.85 -5.42
CA GLY A 710 11.36 23.14 -4.82
C GLY A 710 12.65 23.94 -4.65
N TYR A 711 12.63 24.87 -3.71
CA TYR A 711 13.79 25.68 -3.34
C TYR A 711 13.91 25.79 -1.83
N ASN A 712 15.16 25.68 -1.33
CA ASN A 712 15.55 26.17 -0.02
C ASN A 712 15.93 27.64 -0.11
N TYR A 713 15.63 28.39 0.92
CA TYR A 713 15.97 29.81 1.01
C TYR A 713 16.85 30.08 2.23
N SER A 714 17.77 31.06 2.09
CA SER A 714 18.48 31.61 3.24
C SER A 714 17.48 32.33 4.18
N PHE A 715 17.82 32.49 5.46
CA PHE A 715 16.97 33.16 6.45
C PHE A 715 16.57 34.57 6.03
N ASN A 716 17.46 35.29 5.34
CA ASN A 716 17.16 36.63 4.81
C ASN A 716 16.45 36.63 3.45
N GLY A 717 16.12 35.44 2.91
CA GLY A 717 15.42 35.27 1.64
C GLY A 717 16.21 35.65 0.37
N GLN A 718 17.47 36.12 0.50
CA GLN A 718 18.25 36.66 -0.62
C GLN A 718 18.88 35.57 -1.51
N ARG A 719 19.09 34.36 -0.98
CA ARG A 719 19.68 33.24 -1.71
C ARG A 719 18.71 32.08 -1.73
N ARG A 720 18.71 31.39 -2.86
CA ARG A 720 17.94 30.14 -3.00
C ARG A 720 18.79 29.03 -3.61
N GLN A 721 18.48 27.80 -3.27
CA GLN A 721 19.07 26.58 -3.81
C GLN A 721 17.97 25.59 -4.18
N GLU A 722 18.10 24.96 -5.33
CA GLU A 722 17.18 23.92 -5.77
C GLU A 722 17.17 22.74 -4.80
N ILE A 723 15.99 22.24 -4.48
CA ILE A 723 15.82 20.95 -3.82
C ILE A 723 15.79 19.89 -4.92
N VAL A 724 16.81 19.04 -4.94
CA VAL A 724 16.97 17.95 -5.90
C VAL A 724 17.19 16.63 -5.15
N PRO A 725 16.96 15.46 -5.77
CA PRO A 725 17.23 14.18 -5.10
C PRO A 725 18.71 14.05 -4.74
N PRO A 726 19.07 13.27 -3.72
CA PRO A 726 20.46 13.02 -3.31
C PRO A 726 21.35 12.56 -4.48
N SER A 727 20.79 11.75 -5.37
CA SER A 727 21.38 11.40 -6.66
C SER A 727 20.31 11.42 -7.74
N ARG A 728 20.67 11.82 -8.97
CA ARG A 728 19.75 11.83 -10.11
C ARG A 728 19.35 10.42 -10.54
N GLN A 729 20.24 9.46 -10.41
CA GLN A 729 20.04 8.06 -10.76
C GLN A 729 20.26 7.19 -9.54
N PHE A 730 19.50 6.13 -9.43
CA PHE A 730 19.69 5.12 -8.39
C PHE A 730 19.81 3.75 -9.05
N ILE A 731 20.91 3.05 -8.77
CA ILE A 731 21.18 1.72 -9.28
C ILE A 731 21.10 0.73 -8.12
N PHE A 732 20.28 -0.28 -8.29
CA PHE A 732 20.10 -1.37 -7.33
C PHE A 732 20.50 -2.69 -7.96
N LEU A 733 21.38 -3.41 -7.27
CA LEU A 733 21.78 -4.78 -7.57
C LEU A 733 21.46 -5.66 -6.36
N GLY A 734 20.86 -6.83 -6.59
CA GLY A 734 20.53 -7.74 -5.51
C GLY A 734 20.37 -9.19 -5.95
N ALA A 735 20.66 -10.09 -5.02
CA ALA A 735 20.41 -11.53 -5.14
C ALA A 735 19.55 -11.97 -3.96
N PHE A 736 18.42 -12.62 -4.26
CA PHE A 736 17.46 -13.12 -3.28
C PHE A 736 17.34 -14.61 -3.40
N PHE A 737 17.52 -15.31 -2.29
CA PHE A 737 17.45 -16.77 -2.20
C PHE A 737 16.29 -17.13 -1.26
N SER A 738 15.40 -18.00 -1.70
CA SER A 738 14.36 -18.60 -0.86
C SER A 738 14.51 -20.12 -0.90
N PHE A 739 14.52 -20.74 0.27
CA PHE A 739 14.64 -22.18 0.45
C PHE A 739 13.34 -22.74 1.02
N GLY A 740 12.94 -23.92 0.56
CA GLY A 740 11.71 -24.55 1.01
C GLY A 740 10.42 -24.02 0.37
N VAL A 741 10.44 -22.94 -0.39
CA VAL A 741 9.29 -22.39 -1.12
C VAL A 741 9.63 -22.34 -2.60
N ASP A 742 8.81 -22.97 -3.43
CA ASP A 742 8.80 -22.72 -4.87
C ASP A 742 7.83 -21.57 -5.15
N ARG A 743 8.38 -20.40 -5.47
CA ARG A 743 7.62 -19.21 -5.87
C ARG A 743 7.51 -19.07 -7.39
N SER A 744 7.83 -20.14 -8.13
CA SER A 744 7.75 -20.13 -9.58
C SER A 744 6.32 -19.87 -10.06
N GLU A 745 5.31 -20.43 -9.39
CA GLU A 745 3.91 -20.18 -9.72
C GLU A 745 3.52 -18.72 -9.46
N ASP A 746 4.01 -18.09 -8.37
CA ASP A 746 3.73 -16.67 -8.10
C ASP A 746 4.33 -15.77 -9.20
N ALA A 747 5.54 -16.11 -9.66
CA ALA A 747 6.23 -15.36 -10.71
C ALA A 747 5.61 -15.60 -12.10
N ILE A 748 5.07 -16.80 -12.36
CA ILE A 748 4.48 -17.21 -13.63
C ILE A 748 3.00 -16.78 -13.72
N ASN A 749 2.20 -17.02 -12.67
CA ASN A 749 0.76 -16.72 -12.67
C ASN A 749 0.44 -15.22 -12.71
N ILE A 750 1.40 -14.36 -12.38
CA ILE A 750 1.24 -12.90 -12.51
C ILE A 750 1.51 -12.46 -13.95
N ASN A 751 2.23 -13.25 -14.75
CA ASN A 751 2.77 -12.84 -16.05
C ASN A 751 2.49 -13.82 -17.21
N LEU A 752 1.85 -14.93 -16.96
CA LEU A 752 1.45 -15.91 -17.98
C LEU A 752 -0.07 -16.09 -17.95
#